data_867d469434e325515acdad49c4b9582b
#
_entry.id   867d469434e325515acdad49c4b9582b
#
_cell.length_a   1.000
_cell.length_b   1.000
_cell.length_c   1.000
_cell.angle_alpha   90.00
_cell.angle_beta   90.00
_cell.angle_gamma   90.00
#
_symmetry.space_group_name_H-M   'P 1'
#
loop_
_entity.id
_entity.type
_entity.pdbx_description
1 polymer ?
#
loop_
_entity_poly.entity_id
_entity_poly.type
_entity_poly.pdbx_seq_one_letter_code
_entity_poly.pdbx_strand_id
1 'polypeptide(L)'
;MKKTIEELLSGNFRHEHPQLLFSQDKIEVTLKAGDVYKGELYFGTEDNQKIRGYITSSNRRVVPGTEKFSGTTVRLQYGIDGAGMHPGERHEGWLCFTTDIGEYKLPFLIQTEKAELKSVAGDVPDMDTFVNIAKDDFKEAYRVFTDRRFELLLRNAGQKEKALYKGLSKQPVTFQHVEEFLIGTGKKDPVKIELKADQNSFYDISESVRETFAVQRSGWGHLRLEVEAKGDFLEVSRHVVTDEDFIGSYYQVEYVIRKEKLKKGRQFGEITVKSPYQQLTYQITASMESKVQLKTEIHVKRHKLELLRDLAEYSCKRMDSKTWIGSSRFVLNQLREEGCDYPEYQMYEAYILHMEEKDEQAREILKKFKHQNFVRENLELAGAYLYLCVLTGLHKDREQAIRRLYNFFLQKEDSFLLFKLWLEMNPEDKGSPSRLVFMMEELFEKGCRSPFLYLEAWNYISSDTTLLHRMSSFWTQVFLFAGEKGLLTEELVMRFAYLTGYEREFCTSMYRALAMGYDAFESDDTLEAICRYIMLGNPRKPEYFRWFSLAVEKGIRLTRIYEYYVETMDTSYQRELPKPLLMYFTYNNTSLADDKKAFIYASIVGNRGRQPQTYADYRDHMKIFAMRKAKEGRMNENYAVLYQEFLSNPKTEGQAKLLAQKLFTHRLYCDDKKIRYVIVRHEQLREEEIYPCIQGVAYPRIYTDDAVILFQDGKQRRYVSTVDYNIKKLFDERELTDKVLGFHIEEPGLVLHCSEHTELKPENLQAFQRLSLIHISEPTRHL
;
A
#
# COMPACT_ATOMS: atom_id res chain seq x y z
N MET A 1 11.16 87.56 44.70
CA MET A 1 11.23 88.45 43.53
C MET A 1 12.39 89.44 43.52
N LYS A 2 12.64 90.29 44.60
CA LYS A 2 13.82 91.20 44.61
C LYS A 2 15.15 90.49 44.56
N LYS A 3 15.34 89.41 45.31
CA LYS A 3 16.55 88.53 45.28
C LYS A 3 16.81 87.91 43.94
N THR A 4 15.81 87.40 43.26
CA THR A 4 15.94 86.77 41.98
C THR A 4 16.27 87.76 40.86
N ILE A 5 15.86 89.04 41.00
CA ILE A 5 16.17 90.13 40.05
C ILE A 5 17.64 90.59 40.28
N GLU A 6 18.16 90.67 41.52
CA GLU A 6 19.55 90.98 41.84
C GLU A 6 20.51 89.88 41.41
N GLU A 7 20.11 88.61 41.52
CA GLU A 7 20.91 87.42 41.03
C GLU A 7 20.89 87.36 39.47
N LEU A 8 19.78 87.76 38.79
CA LEU A 8 19.69 87.99 37.37
C LEU A 8 20.68 89.04 36.88
N LEU A 9 20.75 90.15 37.60
CA LEU A 9 21.55 91.35 37.27
C LEU A 9 23.07 91.08 37.55
N SER A 10 23.43 90.21 38.49
CA SER A 10 24.83 89.90 38.88
C SER A 10 25.46 88.74 38.02
N GLY A 11 24.67 88.12 37.15
CA GLY A 11 25.15 87.01 36.26
C GLY A 11 25.46 85.70 36.99
N ASN A 12 25.11 85.59 38.26
CA ASN A 12 25.34 84.42 39.11
C ASN A 12 24.03 83.65 39.31
N PHE A 13 23.65 82.88 38.32
CA PHE A 13 22.54 81.98 38.44
C PHE A 13 23.03 80.63 38.99
N ARG A 14 22.67 80.29 40.18
CA ARG A 14 22.59 78.92 40.68
C ARG A 14 21.06 78.57 40.68
N HIS A 15 20.55 78.08 39.57
CA HIS A 15 19.31 77.42 39.61
C HIS A 15 19.48 75.98 40.15
N GLU A 16 19.34 75.87 41.49
CA GLU A 16 19.04 74.53 42.05
C GLU A 16 17.60 74.21 41.63
N HIS A 17 17.48 73.41 40.56
CA HIS A 17 16.16 72.85 40.19
C HIS A 17 15.82 71.78 41.22
N PRO A 18 14.67 71.83 41.88
CA PRO A 18 14.24 70.76 42.77
C PRO A 18 14.21 69.46 41.99
N GLN A 19 14.84 68.47 42.56
CA GLN A 19 14.85 67.13 41.90
C GLN A 19 13.55 66.41 42.15
N LEU A 20 13.07 65.67 41.12
CA LEU A 20 11.94 64.79 41.26
C LEU A 20 12.37 63.51 41.98
N LEU A 21 11.75 63.21 43.11
CA LEU A 21 11.98 62.03 43.92
C LEU A 21 10.87 61.01 43.64
N PHE A 22 11.26 59.78 43.47
CA PHE A 22 10.35 58.62 43.27
C PHE A 22 10.34 57.75 44.52
N SER A 23 9.20 57.13 44.83
CA SER A 23 9.08 56.18 45.94
C SER A 23 9.91 54.91 45.73
N GLN A 24 10.41 54.69 44.50
CA GLN A 24 11.32 53.58 44.14
C GLN A 24 12.20 54.03 42.96
N ASP A 25 13.43 53.56 42.94
CA ASP A 25 14.41 53.95 41.90
C ASP A 25 14.22 53.15 40.59
N LYS A 26 13.52 52.04 40.65
CA LYS A 26 13.22 51.17 39.51
C LYS A 26 11.95 50.40 39.76
N ILE A 27 11.19 50.15 38.72
CA ILE A 27 10.02 49.24 38.75
C ILE A 27 10.50 47.86 38.30
N GLU A 28 10.51 46.89 39.20
CA GLU A 28 10.82 45.49 38.87
C GLU A 28 9.58 44.62 39.13
N VAL A 29 9.07 43.97 38.09
CA VAL A 29 7.88 43.13 38.21
C VAL A 29 8.07 41.81 37.53
N THR A 30 7.83 40.73 38.29
CA THR A 30 7.74 39.38 37.79
C THR A 30 6.28 38.96 37.79
N LEU A 31 5.75 38.55 36.61
CA LEU A 31 4.33 38.15 36.44
C LEU A 31 4.26 36.82 35.69
N LYS A 32 3.14 36.15 35.79
CA LYS A 32 2.88 34.98 34.94
C LYS A 32 2.57 35.42 33.50
N ALA A 33 2.99 34.65 32.53
CA ALA A 33 2.71 34.90 31.11
C ALA A 33 1.18 35.01 30.90
N GLY A 34 0.73 36.12 30.33
CA GLY A 34 -0.71 36.41 30.10
C GLY A 34 -1.41 37.20 31.22
N ASP A 35 -0.78 37.36 32.38
CA ASP A 35 -1.38 38.10 33.49
C ASP A 35 -1.23 39.65 33.31
N VAL A 36 -2.12 40.37 33.94
CA VAL A 36 -2.07 41.83 34.00
C VAL A 36 -1.69 42.23 35.43
N TYR A 37 -0.64 43.01 35.57
CA TYR A 37 -0.19 43.56 36.86
C TYR A 37 -0.63 45.03 36.99
N LYS A 38 -1.04 45.43 38.18
CA LYS A 38 -1.34 46.82 38.52
C LYS A 38 -0.48 47.26 39.69
N GLY A 39 0.29 48.29 39.48
CA GLY A 39 1.18 48.86 40.48
C GLY A 39 0.88 50.31 40.78
N GLU A 40 1.49 50.83 41.85
CA GLU A 40 1.41 52.20 42.29
C GLU A 40 2.78 52.78 42.52
N LEU A 41 2.95 54.06 42.22
CA LEU A 41 4.17 54.82 42.37
C LEU A 41 3.81 56.17 42.92
N TYR A 42 4.56 56.65 43.87
CA TYR A 42 4.48 58.01 44.39
C TYR A 42 5.69 58.80 43.97
N PHE A 43 5.47 60.07 43.59
CA PHE A 43 6.57 60.97 43.26
C PHE A 43 6.22 62.41 43.62
N GLY A 44 7.21 63.23 43.91
CA GLY A 44 7.12 64.61 44.27
C GLY A 44 8.50 65.27 44.32
N THR A 45 8.56 66.54 44.76
CA THR A 45 9.81 67.25 44.95
C THR A 45 10.19 67.29 46.44
N GLU A 46 11.47 67.35 46.73
CA GLU A 46 12.00 67.38 48.08
C GLU A 46 11.47 68.61 48.91
N ASP A 47 11.23 69.69 48.23
CA ASP A 47 10.71 70.94 48.82
C ASP A 47 9.16 71.07 48.79
N ASN A 48 8.43 70.01 48.49
CA ASN A 48 6.96 69.95 48.38
C ASN A 48 6.36 71.01 47.41
N GLN A 49 7.09 71.40 46.36
CA GLN A 49 6.52 72.29 45.35
C GLN A 49 5.49 71.56 44.51
N LYS A 50 4.49 72.27 44.04
CA LYS A 50 3.45 71.78 43.13
C LYS A 50 4.03 71.65 41.74
N ILE A 51 4.11 70.43 41.24
CA ILE A 51 4.59 70.08 39.89
C ILE A 51 3.41 69.73 39.01
N ARG A 52 3.58 69.91 37.72
CA ARG A 52 2.66 69.46 36.68
C ARG A 52 3.43 68.96 35.48
N GLY A 53 2.86 67.97 34.77
CA GLY A 53 3.53 67.40 33.62
C GLY A 53 2.78 66.29 32.98
N TYR A 54 3.53 65.55 32.11
CA TYR A 54 3.03 64.41 31.34
C TYR A 54 3.89 63.19 31.67
N ILE A 55 3.25 62.00 31.59
CA ILE A 55 3.94 60.71 31.74
C ILE A 55 3.74 59.93 30.47
N THR A 56 4.85 59.42 29.92
CA THR A 56 4.85 58.52 28.75
C THR A 56 5.68 57.28 29.07
N SER A 57 5.38 56.18 28.40
CA SER A 57 6.14 54.93 28.52
C SER A 57 6.90 54.64 27.26
N SER A 58 8.14 54.16 27.39
CA SER A 58 8.97 53.69 26.27
C SER A 58 8.51 52.33 25.70
N ASN A 59 7.62 51.64 26.43
CA ASN A 59 7.12 50.33 26.03
C ASN A 59 5.61 50.29 26.20
N ARG A 60 4.89 49.86 25.16
CA ARG A 60 3.42 49.78 25.12
C ARG A 60 2.83 48.83 26.17
N ARG A 61 3.60 47.92 26.73
CA ARG A 61 3.14 46.99 27.77
C ARG A 61 3.00 47.67 29.14
N VAL A 62 3.69 48.77 29.37
CA VAL A 62 3.57 49.56 30.60
C VAL A 62 2.72 50.81 30.31
N VAL A 63 1.53 50.82 30.87
CA VAL A 63 0.56 51.92 30.63
C VAL A 63 0.36 52.70 31.90
N PRO A 64 0.73 53.98 31.94
CA PRO A 64 0.40 54.85 33.06
C PRO A 64 -1.12 55.06 33.12
N GLY A 65 -1.71 54.96 34.30
CA GLY A 65 -3.15 55.19 34.53
C GLY A 65 -3.62 56.60 34.30
N THR A 66 -2.69 57.58 34.31
CA THR A 66 -2.95 58.97 33.93
C THR A 66 -1.76 59.49 33.13
N GLU A 67 -2.06 60.18 32.02
CA GLU A 67 -1.02 60.81 31.19
C GLU A 67 -0.62 62.21 31.70
N LYS A 68 -1.52 62.87 32.43
CA LYS A 68 -1.32 64.22 32.96
C LYS A 68 -1.41 64.22 34.47
N PHE A 69 -0.55 64.95 35.09
CA PHE A 69 -0.57 65.10 36.54
C PHE A 69 -0.33 66.56 37.01
N SER A 70 -0.87 66.87 38.19
CA SER A 70 -0.58 68.12 38.89
C SER A 70 -0.78 67.91 40.39
N GLY A 71 0.26 68.15 41.21
CA GLY A 71 0.20 67.97 42.66
C GLY A 71 1.57 68.23 43.31
N THR A 72 1.64 68.23 44.64
CA THR A 72 2.87 68.26 45.43
C THR A 72 3.45 66.89 45.64
N THR A 73 2.60 65.93 45.95
CA THR A 73 2.87 64.49 45.92
C THR A 73 1.84 63.84 45.04
N VAL A 74 2.29 63.14 43.98
CA VAL A 74 1.41 62.54 42.99
C VAL A 74 1.44 61.01 43.13
N ARG A 75 0.28 60.40 43.19
CA ARG A 75 0.09 58.92 43.10
C ARG A 75 -0.18 58.56 41.67
N LEU A 76 0.71 57.79 41.08
CA LEU A 76 0.55 57.20 39.75
C LEU A 76 0.19 55.72 39.89
N GLN A 77 -0.96 55.35 39.35
CA GLN A 77 -1.26 53.95 39.09
C GLN A 77 -0.73 53.57 37.69
N TYR A 78 -0.17 52.42 37.53
CA TYR A 78 0.26 51.91 36.23
C TYR A 78 -0.13 50.44 36.06
N GLY A 79 -0.43 50.09 34.83
CA GLY A 79 -0.71 48.69 34.43
C GLY A 79 0.44 48.10 33.61
N ILE A 80 0.67 46.82 33.78
CA ILE A 80 1.61 46.05 32.96
C ILE A 80 0.84 44.91 32.31
N ASP A 81 0.80 44.90 30.98
CA ASP A 81 0.12 43.90 30.20
C ASP A 81 1.06 42.78 29.80
N GLY A 82 0.87 41.59 30.39
CA GLY A 82 1.59 40.38 30.08
C GLY A 82 0.99 39.55 28.92
N ALA A 83 -0.08 40.04 28.28
CA ALA A 83 -0.70 39.34 27.16
C ALA A 83 0.30 39.14 26.00
N GLY A 84 0.44 37.88 25.52
CA GLY A 84 1.40 37.52 24.47
C GLY A 84 2.88 37.52 24.89
N MET A 85 3.19 37.69 26.19
CA MET A 85 4.53 37.39 26.69
C MET A 85 4.73 35.89 26.89
N HIS A 86 5.90 35.42 26.51
CA HIS A 86 6.31 34.02 26.75
C HIS A 86 6.95 33.84 28.15
N PRO A 87 6.85 32.64 28.74
CA PRO A 87 7.54 32.36 29.99
C PRO A 87 9.05 32.63 29.91
N GLY A 88 9.61 33.38 30.89
CA GLY A 88 11.02 33.77 30.92
C GLY A 88 11.39 34.95 30.01
N GLU A 89 10.42 35.60 29.36
CA GLU A 89 10.64 36.78 28.54
C GLU A 89 10.89 38.01 29.39
N ARG A 90 11.82 38.91 28.96
CA ARG A 90 12.27 40.07 29.68
C ARG A 90 12.15 41.29 28.81
N HIS A 91 11.48 42.37 29.37
CA HIS A 91 11.35 43.67 28.73
C HIS A 91 11.89 44.74 29.65
N GLU A 92 12.70 45.62 29.12
CA GLU A 92 13.27 46.76 29.78
C GLU A 92 12.78 48.05 29.13
N GLY A 93 12.73 49.11 29.88
CA GLY A 93 12.29 50.44 29.40
C GLY A 93 12.30 51.46 30.54
N TRP A 94 11.61 52.57 30.30
CA TRP A 94 11.45 53.66 31.28
C TRP A 94 10.09 54.32 31.14
N LEU A 95 9.59 54.82 32.27
CA LEU A 95 8.56 55.84 32.31
C LEU A 95 9.24 57.22 32.25
N CYS A 96 8.87 58.04 31.30
CA CYS A 96 9.38 59.40 31.12
C CYS A 96 8.38 60.40 31.71
N PHE A 97 8.89 61.22 32.66
CA PHE A 97 8.13 62.25 33.31
C PHE A 97 8.65 63.61 32.79
N THR A 98 7.87 64.27 31.92
CA THR A 98 8.15 65.58 31.40
C THR A 98 7.44 66.59 32.27
N THR A 99 8.15 67.32 33.07
CA THR A 99 7.62 68.24 34.10
C THR A 99 8.03 69.66 33.83
N ASP A 100 7.39 70.61 34.53
CA ASP A 100 7.77 72.03 34.54
C ASP A 100 9.15 72.31 35.20
N ILE A 101 9.76 71.31 35.86
CA ILE A 101 11.06 71.39 36.49
C ILE A 101 12.15 70.58 35.77
N GLY A 102 11.79 69.77 34.72
CA GLY A 102 12.73 68.96 33.93
C GLY A 102 12.16 67.65 33.47
N GLU A 103 12.98 66.87 32.76
CA GLU A 103 12.65 65.54 32.27
C GLU A 103 13.37 64.50 33.13
N TYR A 104 12.58 63.50 33.61
CA TYR A 104 13.07 62.40 34.47
C TYR A 104 12.67 61.07 33.92
N LYS A 105 13.54 60.06 34.07
CA LYS A 105 13.25 58.72 33.59
C LYS A 105 13.35 57.71 34.74
N LEU A 106 12.25 56.98 34.95
CA LEU A 106 12.25 55.87 35.92
C LEU A 106 12.34 54.57 35.14
N PRO A 107 13.43 53.81 35.32
CA PRO A 107 13.59 52.55 34.60
C PRO A 107 12.63 51.47 35.13
N PHE A 108 12.24 50.56 34.24
CA PHE A 108 11.52 49.36 34.64
C PHE A 108 12.08 48.13 34.00
N LEU A 109 11.88 46.99 34.67
CA LEU A 109 12.20 45.65 34.24
C LEU A 109 10.95 44.78 34.47
N ILE A 110 10.41 44.24 33.39
CA ILE A 110 9.32 43.29 33.45
C ILE A 110 9.88 41.93 33.00
N GLN A 111 9.62 40.92 33.78
CA GLN A 111 9.98 39.55 33.41
C GLN A 111 8.82 38.62 33.73
N THR A 112 8.66 37.57 32.91
CA THR A 112 7.70 36.51 33.21
C THR A 112 8.37 35.38 33.97
N GLU A 113 7.57 34.68 34.81
CA GLU A 113 8.04 33.48 35.50
C GLU A 113 8.57 32.46 34.48
N LYS A 114 9.68 31.79 34.78
CA LYS A 114 10.13 30.66 33.94
C LYS A 114 9.18 29.50 34.13
N ALA A 115 8.59 29.04 33.06
CA ALA A 115 7.85 27.77 33.10
C ALA A 115 8.86 26.64 33.14
N GLU A 116 8.89 25.90 34.24
CA GLU A 116 9.72 24.71 34.40
C GLU A 116 8.89 23.47 34.00
N LEU A 117 9.42 22.71 33.05
CA LEU A 117 8.88 21.38 32.72
C LEU A 117 9.49 20.41 33.74
N LYS A 118 8.64 19.66 34.46
CA LYS A 118 9.07 18.77 35.54
C LYS A 118 8.72 17.31 35.21
N SER A 119 9.67 16.43 35.53
CA SER A 119 9.49 14.98 35.58
C SER A 119 9.51 14.49 37.03
N VAL A 120 9.20 13.20 37.24
CA VAL A 120 9.38 12.56 38.55
C VAL A 120 10.84 12.63 39.02
N ALA A 121 11.80 12.61 38.10
CA ALA A 121 13.24 12.69 38.39
C ALA A 121 13.74 14.12 38.60
N GLY A 122 12.90 15.17 38.42
CA GLY A 122 13.30 16.57 38.57
C GLY A 122 12.96 17.43 37.33
N ASP A 123 13.64 18.57 37.23
CA ASP A 123 13.44 19.52 36.15
C ASP A 123 13.96 18.95 34.81
N VAL A 124 13.26 19.28 33.72
CA VAL A 124 13.61 18.89 32.34
C VAL A 124 13.99 20.17 31.57
N PRO A 125 15.27 20.58 31.63
CA PRO A 125 15.70 21.84 31.02
C PRO A 125 15.91 21.77 29.51
N ASP A 126 16.23 20.59 28.97
CA ASP A 126 16.62 20.41 27.57
C ASP A 126 16.21 19.02 27.00
N MET A 127 16.41 18.88 25.69
CA MET A 127 16.08 17.63 24.94
C MET A 127 16.97 16.45 25.36
N ASP A 128 18.21 16.68 25.77
CA ASP A 128 19.11 15.59 26.16
C ASP A 128 18.68 14.98 27.51
N THR A 129 18.21 15.82 28.44
CA THR A 129 17.54 15.36 29.67
C THR A 129 16.25 14.56 29.36
N PHE A 130 15.45 15.02 28.41
CA PHE A 130 14.26 14.26 27.97
C PHE A 130 14.62 12.88 27.38
N VAL A 131 15.67 12.81 26.57
CA VAL A 131 16.19 11.54 26.00
C VAL A 131 16.65 10.59 27.10
N ASN A 132 17.32 11.10 28.15
CA ASN A 132 17.73 10.26 29.27
C ASN A 132 16.55 9.73 30.07
N ILE A 133 15.53 10.55 30.31
CA ILE A 133 14.26 10.08 30.91
C ILE A 133 13.63 8.99 30.03
N ALA A 134 13.63 9.16 28.71
CA ALA A 134 13.05 8.17 27.79
C ALA A 134 13.83 6.84 27.76
N LYS A 135 15.14 6.86 28.07
CA LYS A 135 15.95 5.64 28.23
C LYS A 135 15.63 4.90 29.52
N ASP A 136 15.43 5.63 30.60
CA ASP A 136 15.24 5.09 31.93
C ASP A 136 13.79 4.69 32.19
N ASP A 137 12.84 5.55 31.83
CA ASP A 137 11.39 5.31 31.97
C ASP A 137 10.63 5.94 30.78
N PHE A 138 10.26 5.09 29.84
CA PHE A 138 9.53 5.53 28.63
C PHE A 138 8.09 6.00 28.95
N LYS A 139 7.47 5.52 30.04
CA LYS A 139 6.14 5.98 30.47
C LYS A 139 6.21 7.42 30.99
N GLU A 140 7.24 7.71 31.76
CA GLU A 140 7.48 9.08 32.23
C GLU A 140 7.81 10.01 31.06
N ALA A 141 8.62 9.57 30.09
CA ALA A 141 8.87 10.34 28.88
C ALA A 141 7.57 10.63 28.10
N TYR A 142 6.67 9.66 28.01
CA TYR A 142 5.35 9.88 27.40
C TYR A 142 4.56 10.95 28.15
N ARG A 143 4.57 10.95 29.49
CA ARG A 143 3.90 11.97 30.31
C ARG A 143 4.49 13.36 30.06
N VAL A 144 5.81 13.46 30.03
CA VAL A 144 6.54 14.69 29.75
C VAL A 144 6.25 15.20 28.33
N PHE A 145 6.25 14.31 27.33
CA PHE A 145 5.95 14.65 25.92
C PHE A 145 4.53 15.18 25.71
N THR A 146 3.57 14.69 26.48
CA THR A 146 2.16 15.12 26.39
C THR A 146 1.84 16.38 27.20
N ASP A 147 2.79 16.86 28.01
CA ASP A 147 2.65 18.13 28.75
C ASP A 147 2.73 19.33 27.77
N ARG A 148 1.79 20.24 27.85
CA ARG A 148 1.76 21.46 27.00
C ARG A 148 3.06 22.28 27.08
N ARG A 149 3.79 22.17 28.18
CA ARG A 149 5.07 22.88 28.41
C ARG A 149 6.25 22.23 27.66
N PHE A 150 6.06 21.06 27.03
CA PHE A 150 7.12 20.43 26.23
C PHE A 150 7.62 21.34 25.10
N GLU A 151 6.75 22.19 24.53
CA GLU A 151 7.15 23.18 23.53
C GLU A 151 8.29 24.10 23.98
N LEU A 152 8.47 24.28 25.29
CA LEU A 152 9.58 25.07 25.84
C LEU A 152 10.96 24.48 25.52
N LEU A 153 11.08 23.15 25.46
CA LEU A 153 12.29 22.45 25.09
C LEU A 153 12.69 22.72 23.62
N LEU A 154 11.69 23.06 22.80
CA LEU A 154 11.85 23.27 21.37
C LEU A 154 12.07 24.72 20.96
N ARG A 155 12.20 25.65 21.91
CA ARG A 155 12.34 27.10 21.61
C ARG A 155 13.48 27.38 20.62
N ASN A 156 14.65 26.78 20.86
CA ASN A 156 15.83 26.92 20.04
C ASN A 156 15.99 25.83 18.98
N ALA A 157 15.00 24.92 18.83
CA ALA A 157 15.00 23.87 17.85
C ALA A 157 14.67 24.43 16.45
N GLY A 158 15.07 23.69 15.42
CA GLY A 158 14.77 24.00 14.04
C GLY A 158 13.25 23.94 13.75
N GLN A 159 12.83 24.55 12.64
CA GLN A 159 11.41 24.57 12.24
C GLN A 159 10.88 23.15 12.00
N LYS A 160 11.70 22.28 11.42
CA LYS A 160 11.35 20.88 11.19
C LYS A 160 11.06 20.11 12.49
N GLU A 161 11.85 20.30 13.53
CA GLU A 161 11.64 19.65 14.83
C GLU A 161 10.36 20.14 15.52
N LYS A 162 10.08 21.45 15.43
CA LYS A 162 8.83 22.05 15.93
C LYS A 162 7.60 21.52 15.19
N ALA A 163 7.66 21.45 13.85
CA ALA A 163 6.61 20.90 13.02
C ALA A 163 6.37 19.41 13.33
N LEU A 164 7.45 18.64 13.55
CA LEU A 164 7.39 17.22 13.92
C LEU A 164 6.68 17.03 15.26
N TYR A 165 7.05 17.80 16.29
CA TYR A 165 6.36 17.75 17.58
C TYR A 165 4.88 18.09 17.46
N LYS A 166 4.54 19.20 16.82
CA LYS A 166 3.13 19.61 16.62
C LYS A 166 2.32 18.59 15.84
N GLY A 167 2.95 17.87 14.91
CA GLY A 167 2.33 16.79 14.16
C GLY A 167 2.07 15.55 15.01
N LEU A 168 3.02 15.15 15.86
CA LEU A 168 2.96 13.92 16.66
C LEU A 168 2.27 14.11 18.03
N SER A 169 2.25 15.34 18.59
CA SER A 169 1.57 15.65 19.86
C SER A 169 0.05 15.82 19.73
N LYS A 170 -0.49 15.79 18.51
CA LYS A 170 -1.93 15.88 18.28
C LYS A 170 -2.67 14.64 18.76
N GLN A 171 -3.74 14.86 19.54
CA GLN A 171 -4.51 13.74 20.11
C GLN A 171 -5.20 12.87 19.04
N PRO A 172 -5.25 11.55 19.22
CA PRO A 172 -4.73 10.79 20.36
C PRO A 172 -3.22 10.51 20.26
N VAL A 173 -2.46 10.91 21.28
CA VAL A 173 -1.01 10.61 21.38
C VAL A 173 -0.81 9.17 21.87
N THR A 174 0.19 8.48 21.33
CA THR A 174 0.56 7.11 21.73
C THR A 174 2.06 7.03 22.05
N PHE A 175 2.49 5.96 22.71
CA PHE A 175 3.93 5.69 22.92
C PHE A 175 4.70 5.65 21.59
N GLN A 176 4.08 5.15 20.52
CA GLN A 176 4.68 5.15 19.19
C GLN A 176 4.99 6.57 18.68
N HIS A 177 4.15 7.58 19.00
CA HIS A 177 4.43 8.96 18.59
C HIS A 177 5.67 9.55 19.27
N VAL A 178 5.91 9.19 20.53
CA VAL A 178 7.15 9.57 21.24
C VAL A 178 8.37 8.91 20.60
N GLU A 179 8.24 7.64 20.25
CA GLU A 179 9.26 6.88 19.53
C GLU A 179 9.59 7.54 18.18
N GLU A 180 8.56 7.82 17.36
CA GLU A 180 8.71 8.50 16.08
C GLU A 180 9.33 9.90 16.21
N PHE A 181 9.01 10.63 17.27
CA PHE A 181 9.60 11.93 17.54
C PHE A 181 11.09 11.82 17.84
N LEU A 182 11.50 10.89 18.71
CA LEU A 182 12.91 10.68 19.07
C LEU A 182 13.75 10.23 17.86
N ILE A 183 13.19 9.39 17.01
CA ILE A 183 13.85 8.94 15.78
C ILE A 183 13.90 10.08 14.75
N GLY A 184 12.78 10.78 14.54
CA GLY A 184 12.67 11.88 13.57
C GLY A 184 13.55 13.09 13.90
N THR A 185 13.89 13.30 15.18
CA THR A 185 14.86 14.31 15.65
C THR A 185 16.31 13.81 15.66
N GLY A 186 16.56 12.56 15.24
CA GLY A 186 17.90 11.96 15.21
C GLY A 186 18.51 11.68 16.60
N LYS A 187 17.69 11.69 17.65
CA LYS A 187 18.13 11.41 19.03
C LYS A 187 18.22 9.94 19.35
N LYS A 188 17.71 9.08 18.45
CA LYS A 188 17.60 7.65 18.65
C LYS A 188 17.49 6.90 17.31
N ASP A 189 18.03 5.68 17.26
CA ASP A 189 17.80 4.73 16.17
C ASP A 189 16.55 3.86 16.44
N PRO A 190 15.86 3.38 15.40
CA PRO A 190 14.77 2.42 15.54
C PRO A 190 15.20 1.14 16.26
N VAL A 191 14.32 0.60 17.11
CA VAL A 191 14.55 -0.70 17.75
C VAL A 191 14.51 -1.80 16.68
N LYS A 192 15.60 -2.56 16.55
CA LYS A 192 15.67 -3.71 15.63
C LYS A 192 15.36 -4.99 16.37
N ILE A 193 14.75 -5.94 15.63
CA ILE A 193 14.47 -7.28 16.12
C ILE A 193 15.16 -8.32 15.23
N GLU A 194 15.58 -9.42 15.85
CA GLU A 194 16.23 -10.55 15.16
C GLU A 194 15.69 -11.88 15.71
N LEU A 195 15.62 -12.89 14.83
CA LEU A 195 15.34 -14.27 15.24
C LEU A 195 16.65 -15.03 15.40
N LYS A 196 16.80 -15.80 16.48
CA LYS A 196 17.98 -16.70 16.65
C LYS A 196 17.95 -17.88 15.68
N ALA A 197 16.78 -18.29 15.25
CA ALA A 197 16.56 -19.30 14.23
C ALA A 197 15.35 -18.84 13.40
N ASP A 198 15.33 -19.17 12.12
CA ASP A 198 14.29 -18.78 11.18
C ASP A 198 13.33 -19.94 10.82
N GLN A 199 13.65 -21.17 11.27
CA GLN A 199 12.85 -22.36 10.98
C GLN A 199 13.03 -23.47 12.00
N ASN A 200 12.00 -24.34 12.09
CA ASN A 200 12.07 -25.62 12.82
C ASN A 200 11.23 -26.69 12.11
N SER A 201 11.56 -27.97 12.34
CA SER A 201 10.89 -29.09 11.69
C SER A 201 10.61 -30.22 12.68
N PHE A 202 9.36 -30.66 12.70
CA PHE A 202 8.84 -31.70 13.59
C PHE A 202 8.31 -32.88 12.79
N TYR A 203 8.74 -34.06 13.15
CA TYR A 203 8.34 -35.33 12.54
C TYR A 203 7.91 -36.31 13.62
N ASP A 204 7.19 -37.36 13.27
CA ASP A 204 6.64 -38.36 14.20
C ASP A 204 5.77 -37.77 15.29
N ILE A 205 4.97 -36.76 14.97
CA ILE A 205 4.11 -36.08 15.92
C ILE A 205 2.98 -37.01 16.35
N SER A 206 3.06 -37.55 17.58
CA SER A 206 2.07 -38.42 18.20
C SER A 206 1.05 -37.67 19.06
N GLU A 207 1.43 -36.51 19.59
CA GLU A 207 0.62 -35.60 20.42
C GLU A 207 0.89 -34.14 20.08
N SER A 208 0.05 -33.20 20.59
CA SER A 208 0.27 -31.77 20.33
C SER A 208 1.55 -31.29 20.99
N VAL A 209 2.39 -30.59 20.21
CA VAL A 209 3.71 -30.14 20.62
C VAL A 209 3.66 -28.65 21.00
N ARG A 210 4.21 -28.31 22.16
CA ARG A 210 4.40 -26.94 22.61
C ARG A 210 5.87 -26.59 22.57
N GLU A 211 6.21 -25.50 21.88
CA GLU A 211 7.59 -25.06 21.66
C GLU A 211 7.70 -23.53 21.70
N THR A 212 8.95 -23.05 21.74
CA THR A 212 9.27 -21.64 21.76
C THR A 212 10.39 -21.30 20.78
N PHE A 213 10.39 -20.05 20.32
CA PHE A 213 11.56 -19.49 19.66
C PHE A 213 11.87 -18.09 20.22
N ALA A 214 13.15 -17.72 20.22
CA ALA A 214 13.60 -16.47 20.80
C ALA A 214 13.61 -15.34 19.77
N VAL A 215 12.99 -14.22 20.14
CA VAL A 215 13.12 -12.92 19.48
C VAL A 215 14.05 -12.07 20.31
N GLN A 216 15.10 -11.55 19.69
CA GLN A 216 16.05 -10.63 20.31
C GLN A 216 15.77 -9.21 19.85
N ARG A 217 15.75 -8.24 20.79
CA ARG A 217 15.73 -6.80 20.47
C ARG A 217 17.10 -6.18 20.66
N SER A 218 17.42 -5.18 19.83
CA SER A 218 18.56 -4.30 20.00
C SER A 218 18.08 -2.85 20.11
N GLY A 219 18.69 -2.08 21.01
CA GLY A 219 18.28 -0.69 21.29
C GLY A 219 17.34 -0.57 22.49
N TRP A 220 16.81 0.62 22.70
CA TRP A 220 15.98 1.01 23.83
C TRP A 220 14.71 1.70 23.33
N GLY A 221 13.69 1.83 24.19
CA GLY A 221 12.45 2.55 23.93
C GLY A 221 11.25 1.66 23.72
N HIS A 222 10.17 2.23 23.21
CA HIS A 222 8.91 1.53 23.03
C HIS A 222 8.97 0.56 21.86
N LEU A 223 8.58 -0.69 22.11
CA LEU A 223 8.46 -1.74 21.11
C LEU A 223 7.11 -2.44 21.28
N ARG A 224 6.38 -2.56 20.19
CA ARG A 224 5.16 -3.35 20.11
C ARG A 224 5.27 -4.33 18.95
N LEU A 225 5.25 -5.61 19.25
CA LEU A 225 5.25 -6.69 18.26
C LEU A 225 3.84 -7.25 18.10
N GLU A 226 3.46 -7.52 16.86
CA GLU A 226 2.27 -8.30 16.52
C GLU A 226 2.75 -9.67 16.05
N VAL A 227 2.23 -10.73 16.66
CA VAL A 227 2.60 -12.13 16.38
C VAL A 227 1.40 -12.84 15.80
N GLU A 228 1.54 -13.31 14.56
CA GLU A 228 0.48 -13.99 13.82
C GLU A 228 0.96 -15.35 13.33
N ALA A 229 0.17 -16.40 13.57
CA ALA A 229 0.40 -17.73 13.03
C ALA A 229 -0.43 -17.94 11.75
N LYS A 230 0.19 -18.53 10.73
CA LYS A 230 -0.45 -18.94 9.48
C LYS A 230 -0.23 -20.43 9.26
N GLY A 231 -1.31 -21.17 9.22
CA GLY A 231 -1.40 -22.61 9.15
C GLY A 231 -2.43 -23.12 10.16
N ASP A 232 -3.41 -23.91 9.71
CA ASP A 232 -4.53 -24.38 10.53
C ASP A 232 -4.09 -25.12 11.80
N PHE A 233 -2.90 -25.74 11.75
CA PHE A 233 -2.34 -26.54 12.83
C PHE A 233 -1.48 -25.72 13.81
N LEU A 234 -1.22 -24.45 13.56
CA LEU A 234 -0.39 -23.58 14.40
C LEU A 234 -1.25 -22.60 15.21
N GLU A 235 -0.90 -22.47 16.49
CA GLU A 235 -1.50 -21.48 17.39
C GLU A 235 -0.38 -20.80 18.18
N VAL A 236 -0.46 -19.49 18.34
CA VAL A 236 0.45 -18.71 19.19
C VAL A 236 -0.26 -18.36 20.50
N SER A 237 0.46 -18.41 21.59
CA SER A 237 -0.10 -18.12 22.93
C SER A 237 -0.41 -16.64 23.11
N ARG A 238 0.28 -15.76 22.39
CA ARG A 238 0.14 -14.30 22.53
C ARG A 238 0.28 -13.60 21.18
N HIS A 239 -0.69 -12.74 20.87
CA HIS A 239 -0.72 -12.00 19.60
C HIS A 239 -0.06 -10.62 19.67
N VAL A 240 0.12 -10.07 20.85
CA VAL A 240 0.75 -8.76 21.06
C VAL A 240 1.78 -8.88 22.18
N VAL A 241 2.99 -8.42 21.91
CA VAL A 241 4.13 -8.41 22.83
C VAL A 241 4.67 -6.99 22.88
N THR A 242 4.99 -6.50 24.06
CA THR A 242 5.53 -5.15 24.31
C THR A 242 6.93 -5.22 24.89
N ASP A 243 7.61 -4.08 24.99
CA ASP A 243 8.92 -3.96 25.60
C ASP A 243 8.95 -4.48 27.06
N GLU A 244 7.82 -4.40 27.79
CA GLU A 244 7.69 -4.90 29.18
C GLU A 244 7.72 -6.43 29.27
N ASP A 245 7.40 -7.15 28.20
CA ASP A 245 7.39 -8.60 28.15
C ASP A 245 8.80 -9.20 27.94
N PHE A 246 9.78 -8.37 27.59
CA PHE A 246 11.16 -8.81 27.35
C PHE A 246 11.93 -8.99 28.66
N ILE A 247 12.62 -10.11 28.79
CA ILE A 247 13.58 -10.34 29.87
C ILE A 247 14.98 -9.95 29.32
N GLY A 248 15.44 -8.78 29.71
CA GLY A 248 16.64 -8.19 29.11
C GLY A 248 16.40 -7.86 27.62
N SER A 249 17.16 -8.47 26.71
CA SER A 249 17.03 -8.30 25.27
C SER A 249 16.22 -9.39 24.56
N TYR A 250 15.64 -10.37 25.30
CA TYR A 250 15.02 -11.55 24.71
C TYR A 250 13.55 -11.69 25.12
N TYR A 251 12.75 -12.15 24.17
CA TYR A 251 11.39 -12.65 24.40
C TYR A 251 11.21 -14.03 23.76
N GLN A 252 10.58 -14.96 24.49
CA GLN A 252 10.27 -16.29 23.98
C GLN A 252 8.84 -16.33 23.45
N VAL A 253 8.71 -16.44 22.12
CA VAL A 253 7.41 -16.63 21.47
C VAL A 253 7.01 -18.09 21.64
N GLU A 254 5.94 -18.34 22.39
CA GLU A 254 5.39 -19.67 22.61
C GLU A 254 4.35 -19.99 21.54
N TYR A 255 4.43 -21.20 20.98
CA TYR A 255 3.48 -21.71 20.00
C TYR A 255 3.15 -23.16 20.21
N VAL A 256 2.00 -23.59 19.68
CA VAL A 256 1.50 -24.96 19.78
C VAL A 256 1.22 -25.50 18.38
N ILE A 257 1.73 -26.70 18.11
CA ILE A 257 1.37 -27.51 16.97
C ILE A 257 0.24 -28.44 17.37
N ARG A 258 -0.97 -28.24 16.83
CA ARG A 258 -2.16 -29.04 17.13
C ARG A 258 -2.18 -30.30 16.29
N LYS A 259 -1.95 -31.45 16.90
CA LYS A 259 -1.98 -32.74 16.20
C LYS A 259 -3.33 -33.01 15.51
N GLU A 260 -4.43 -32.63 16.16
CA GLU A 260 -5.79 -32.87 15.66
C GLU A 260 -6.09 -32.15 14.33
N LYS A 261 -5.31 -31.11 14.04
CA LYS A 261 -5.42 -30.32 12.81
C LYS A 261 -4.38 -30.71 11.74
N LEU A 262 -3.45 -31.65 12.06
CA LEU A 262 -2.49 -32.15 11.10
C LEU A 262 -3.14 -33.15 10.14
N LYS A 263 -2.85 -33.02 8.86
CA LYS A 263 -3.23 -33.92 7.77
C LYS A 263 -2.05 -34.83 7.43
N LYS A 264 -2.32 -35.93 6.70
CA LYS A 264 -1.26 -36.79 6.16
C LYS A 264 -0.25 -35.99 5.32
N GLY A 265 1.02 -36.32 5.49
CA GLY A 265 2.11 -35.70 4.76
C GLY A 265 2.70 -34.50 5.50
N ARG A 266 3.62 -33.83 4.79
CA ARG A 266 4.32 -32.66 5.31
C ARG A 266 3.46 -31.42 5.21
N GLN A 267 3.31 -30.69 6.31
CA GLN A 267 2.59 -29.41 6.35
C GLN A 267 3.54 -28.29 6.68
N PHE A 268 3.28 -27.14 6.09
CA PHE A 268 4.08 -25.93 6.26
C PHE A 268 3.21 -24.85 6.91
N GLY A 269 3.79 -24.17 7.88
CA GLY A 269 3.20 -23.01 8.52
C GLY A 269 4.25 -21.97 8.80
N GLU A 270 3.82 -20.78 9.11
CA GLU A 270 4.70 -19.67 9.44
C GLU A 270 4.16 -18.87 10.63
N ILE A 271 5.06 -18.39 11.47
CA ILE A 271 4.74 -17.40 12.50
C ILE A 271 5.44 -16.10 12.12
N THR A 272 4.66 -15.06 11.90
CA THR A 272 5.15 -13.75 11.54
C THR A 272 5.22 -12.86 12.78
N VAL A 273 6.38 -12.27 13.04
CA VAL A 273 6.61 -11.29 14.09
C VAL A 273 6.81 -9.92 13.43
N LYS A 274 5.85 -9.01 13.65
CA LYS A 274 5.86 -7.66 13.05
C LYS A 274 6.12 -6.63 14.12
N SER A 275 7.14 -5.79 13.90
CA SER A 275 7.33 -4.51 14.58
C SER A 275 6.87 -3.36 13.68
N PRO A 276 6.80 -2.10 14.15
CA PRO A 276 6.57 -0.96 13.26
C PRO A 276 7.60 -0.82 12.13
N TYR A 277 8.82 -1.34 12.32
CA TYR A 277 9.98 -1.15 11.44
C TYR A 277 10.39 -2.38 10.65
N GLN A 278 10.01 -3.60 11.11
CA GLN A 278 10.49 -4.86 10.54
C GLN A 278 9.41 -5.93 10.60
N GLN A 279 9.48 -6.85 9.65
CA GLN A 279 8.70 -8.08 9.67
C GLN A 279 9.65 -9.27 9.53
N LEU A 280 9.58 -10.20 10.49
CA LEU A 280 10.35 -11.44 10.49
C LEU A 280 9.41 -12.62 10.40
N THR A 281 9.84 -13.70 9.77
CA THR A 281 9.04 -14.92 9.59
C THR A 281 9.81 -16.12 10.10
N TYR A 282 9.17 -16.90 10.99
CA TYR A 282 9.66 -18.16 11.50
C TYR A 282 8.90 -19.29 10.83
N GLN A 283 9.61 -20.18 10.09
CA GLN A 283 9.00 -21.24 9.33
C GLN A 283 8.89 -22.53 10.15
N ILE A 284 7.75 -23.22 10.06
CA ILE A 284 7.50 -24.48 10.77
C ILE A 284 7.08 -25.55 9.76
N THR A 285 7.77 -26.66 9.81
CA THR A 285 7.38 -27.89 9.10
C THR A 285 6.91 -28.92 10.12
N ALA A 286 5.74 -29.48 9.91
CA ALA A 286 5.14 -30.49 10.81
C ALA A 286 4.64 -31.71 10.04
N SER A 287 4.85 -32.90 10.59
CA SER A 287 4.34 -34.17 10.04
C SER A 287 4.10 -35.19 11.13
N MET A 288 3.06 -36.00 10.98
CA MET A 288 2.81 -37.18 11.80
C MET A 288 3.67 -38.39 11.40
N GLU A 289 4.18 -38.37 10.15
CA GLU A 289 5.03 -39.45 9.62
C GLU A 289 6.53 -39.16 9.86
N SER A 290 7.30 -40.21 9.89
CA SER A 290 8.76 -40.09 10.01
C SER A 290 9.38 -39.46 8.76
N LYS A 291 10.53 -38.81 8.91
CA LYS A 291 11.26 -38.21 7.78
C LYS A 291 11.62 -39.23 6.70
N VAL A 292 11.89 -40.47 7.10
CA VAL A 292 12.22 -41.58 6.20
C VAL A 292 11.00 -42.02 5.40
N GLN A 293 9.85 -42.27 6.09
CA GLN A 293 8.58 -42.62 5.43
C GLN A 293 8.15 -41.58 4.41
N LEU A 294 8.18 -40.32 4.78
CA LEU A 294 7.84 -39.21 3.87
C LEU A 294 8.74 -39.17 2.64
N LYS A 295 10.01 -39.43 2.80
CA LYS A 295 10.95 -39.48 1.66
C LYS A 295 10.59 -40.62 0.70
N THR A 296 10.35 -41.84 1.22
CA THR A 296 9.94 -42.99 0.42
C THR A 296 8.59 -42.75 -0.27
N GLU A 297 7.57 -42.28 0.45
CA GLU A 297 6.27 -41.99 -0.14
C GLU A 297 6.34 -40.91 -1.24
N ILE A 298 7.16 -39.88 -1.08
CA ILE A 298 7.37 -38.85 -2.11
C ILE A 298 8.00 -39.46 -3.35
N HIS A 299 9.01 -40.31 -3.19
CA HIS A 299 9.66 -41.01 -4.31
C HIS A 299 8.69 -41.92 -5.05
N VAL A 300 7.93 -42.74 -4.33
CA VAL A 300 6.90 -43.61 -4.93
C VAL A 300 5.85 -42.80 -5.69
N LYS A 301 5.32 -41.72 -5.07
CA LYS A 301 4.37 -40.85 -5.75
C LYS A 301 4.96 -40.20 -7.00
N ARG A 302 6.22 -39.76 -6.95
CA ARG A 302 6.92 -39.21 -8.11
C ARG A 302 7.02 -40.24 -9.25
N HIS A 303 7.47 -41.43 -8.97
CA HIS A 303 7.59 -42.52 -9.96
C HIS A 303 6.23 -42.91 -10.56
N LYS A 304 5.16 -42.95 -9.74
CA LYS A 304 3.80 -43.16 -10.24
C LYS A 304 3.36 -42.03 -11.20
N LEU A 305 3.65 -40.77 -10.86
CA LEU A 305 3.35 -39.65 -11.74
C LEU A 305 4.17 -39.68 -13.03
N GLU A 306 5.45 -40.14 -12.98
CA GLU A 306 6.29 -40.33 -14.16
C GLU A 306 5.71 -41.39 -15.11
N LEU A 307 5.26 -42.54 -14.60
CA LEU A 307 4.58 -43.58 -15.42
C LEU A 307 3.30 -43.02 -16.10
N LEU A 308 2.47 -42.28 -15.33
CA LEU A 308 1.26 -41.72 -15.87
C LEU A 308 1.52 -40.60 -16.89
N ARG A 309 2.54 -39.77 -16.64
CA ARG A 309 2.97 -38.73 -17.57
C ARG A 309 3.43 -39.32 -18.89
N ASP A 310 4.31 -40.32 -18.83
CA ASP A 310 4.92 -40.92 -20.00
C ASP A 310 3.89 -41.73 -20.82
N LEU A 311 2.92 -42.38 -20.14
CA LEU A 311 1.75 -42.97 -20.79
C LEU A 311 0.87 -41.93 -21.50
N ALA A 312 0.68 -40.78 -20.88
CA ALA A 312 -0.10 -39.69 -21.47
C ALA A 312 0.61 -39.08 -22.70
N GLU A 313 1.94 -38.87 -22.63
CA GLU A 313 2.74 -38.37 -23.76
C GLU A 313 2.75 -39.37 -24.92
N TYR A 314 2.88 -40.68 -24.62
CA TYR A 314 2.75 -41.74 -25.61
C TYR A 314 1.33 -41.77 -26.24
N SER A 315 0.29 -41.68 -25.43
CA SER A 315 -1.11 -41.65 -25.89
C SER A 315 -1.43 -40.44 -26.75
N CYS A 316 -0.80 -39.30 -26.47
CA CYS A 316 -0.87 -38.07 -27.27
C CYS A 316 0.02 -38.10 -28.52
N LYS A 317 0.69 -39.23 -28.83
CA LYS A 317 1.65 -39.39 -29.94
C LYS A 317 2.82 -38.41 -29.90
N ARG A 318 3.20 -37.94 -28.71
CA ARG A 318 4.36 -37.06 -28.47
C ARG A 318 5.61 -37.81 -28.03
N MET A 319 5.47 -39.07 -27.68
CA MET A 319 6.54 -39.99 -27.34
C MET A 319 6.41 -41.27 -28.20
N ASP A 320 7.51 -41.76 -28.72
CA ASP A 320 7.51 -43.02 -29.45
C ASP A 320 7.46 -44.24 -28.49
N SER A 321 7.03 -45.39 -29.01
CA SER A 321 6.83 -46.60 -28.20
C SER A 321 8.10 -47.12 -27.53
N LYS A 322 9.29 -47.01 -28.18
CA LYS A 322 10.56 -47.47 -27.62
C LYS A 322 10.96 -46.62 -26.42
N THR A 323 10.85 -45.30 -26.55
CA THR A 323 11.17 -44.36 -25.49
C THR A 323 10.23 -44.54 -24.30
N TRP A 324 8.92 -44.67 -24.56
CA TRP A 324 7.92 -44.93 -23.52
C TRP A 324 8.19 -46.24 -22.76
N ILE A 325 8.42 -47.34 -23.48
CA ILE A 325 8.72 -48.67 -22.88
C ILE A 325 10.00 -48.61 -22.05
N GLY A 326 11.06 -48.00 -22.58
CA GLY A 326 12.35 -47.87 -21.89
C GLY A 326 12.23 -47.08 -20.59
N SER A 327 11.57 -45.91 -20.63
CA SER A 327 11.29 -45.06 -19.46
C SER A 327 10.45 -45.82 -18.42
N SER A 328 9.36 -46.44 -18.86
CA SER A 328 8.47 -47.18 -17.96
C SER A 328 9.18 -48.33 -17.24
N ARG A 329 10.03 -49.07 -17.94
CA ARG A 329 10.85 -50.15 -17.31
C ARG A 329 11.82 -49.62 -16.28
N PHE A 330 12.48 -48.52 -16.58
CA PHE A 330 13.40 -47.88 -15.64
C PHE A 330 12.65 -47.53 -14.35
N VAL A 331 11.50 -46.84 -14.46
CA VAL A 331 10.69 -46.43 -13.32
C VAL A 331 10.13 -47.63 -12.55
N LEU A 332 9.66 -48.67 -13.22
CA LEU A 332 9.19 -49.91 -12.57
C LEU A 332 10.31 -50.60 -11.77
N ASN A 333 11.56 -50.62 -12.28
CA ASN A 333 12.69 -51.17 -11.55
C ASN A 333 13.01 -50.35 -10.30
N GLN A 334 12.96 -49.00 -10.37
CA GLN A 334 13.15 -48.14 -9.22
C GLN A 334 12.07 -48.39 -8.14
N LEU A 335 10.79 -48.49 -8.53
CA LEU A 335 9.72 -48.85 -7.62
C LEU A 335 9.92 -50.19 -6.94
N ARG A 336 10.46 -51.20 -7.66
CA ARG A 336 10.78 -52.52 -7.11
C ARG A 336 11.95 -52.44 -6.12
N GLU A 337 12.98 -51.67 -6.42
CA GLU A 337 14.11 -51.43 -5.50
C GLU A 337 13.66 -50.74 -4.21
N GLU A 338 12.64 -49.88 -4.28
CA GLU A 338 12.01 -49.24 -3.12
C GLU A 338 11.04 -50.15 -2.35
N GLY A 339 10.92 -51.43 -2.76
CA GLY A 339 10.03 -52.41 -2.12
C GLY A 339 8.54 -52.28 -2.50
N CYS A 340 8.24 -51.54 -3.56
CA CYS A 340 6.87 -51.28 -4.02
C CYS A 340 6.52 -52.18 -5.18
N ASP A 341 6.41 -53.47 -4.92
CA ASP A 341 6.03 -54.50 -5.94
C ASP A 341 4.51 -54.79 -5.86
N TYR A 342 3.69 -53.73 -6.06
CA TYR A 342 2.23 -53.86 -6.02
C TYR A 342 1.66 -54.50 -7.29
N PRO A 343 0.50 -55.20 -7.21
CA PRO A 343 -0.14 -55.83 -8.37
C PRO A 343 -0.39 -54.90 -9.56
N GLU A 344 -0.72 -53.61 -9.33
CA GLU A 344 -0.91 -52.64 -10.41
C GLU A 344 0.35 -52.41 -11.23
N TYR A 345 1.54 -52.40 -10.62
CA TYR A 345 2.78 -52.19 -11.34
C TYR A 345 3.21 -53.46 -12.11
N GLN A 346 2.93 -54.64 -11.55
CA GLN A 346 3.19 -55.91 -12.26
C GLN A 346 2.25 -56.08 -13.46
N MET A 347 0.99 -55.64 -13.35
CA MET A 347 0.06 -55.60 -14.50
C MET A 347 0.48 -54.60 -15.56
N TYR A 348 0.96 -53.42 -15.15
CA TYR A 348 1.51 -52.46 -16.08
C TYR A 348 2.76 -53.01 -16.80
N GLU A 349 3.63 -53.76 -16.11
CA GLU A 349 4.75 -54.49 -16.71
C GLU A 349 4.27 -55.54 -17.72
N ALA A 350 3.25 -56.31 -17.39
CA ALA A 350 2.66 -57.27 -18.31
C ALA A 350 2.09 -56.62 -19.57
N TYR A 351 1.50 -55.41 -19.43
CA TYR A 351 1.02 -54.61 -20.56
C TYR A 351 2.21 -54.18 -21.46
N ILE A 352 3.29 -53.67 -20.88
CA ILE A 352 4.50 -53.29 -21.62
C ILE A 352 5.12 -54.48 -22.36
N LEU A 353 5.17 -55.63 -21.71
CA LEU A 353 5.68 -56.88 -22.36
C LEU A 353 4.80 -57.28 -23.54
N HIS A 354 3.48 -57.15 -23.44
CA HIS A 354 2.59 -57.38 -24.55
C HIS A 354 2.85 -56.42 -25.73
N MET A 355 3.06 -55.14 -25.43
CA MET A 355 3.39 -54.10 -26.44
C MET A 355 4.73 -54.37 -27.15
N GLU A 356 5.62 -55.17 -26.54
CA GLU A 356 6.87 -55.66 -27.12
C GLU A 356 6.73 -57.05 -27.81
N GLU A 357 5.52 -57.58 -27.95
CA GLU A 357 5.24 -58.92 -28.49
C GLU A 357 5.85 -60.05 -27.65
N LYS A 358 6.12 -59.84 -26.35
CA LYS A 358 6.67 -60.79 -25.39
C LYS A 358 5.59 -61.44 -24.54
N ASP A 359 4.56 -61.98 -25.17
CA ASP A 359 3.37 -62.52 -24.52
C ASP A 359 3.62 -63.66 -23.54
N GLU A 360 4.64 -64.49 -23.79
CA GLU A 360 5.04 -65.56 -22.86
C GLU A 360 5.43 -64.99 -21.49
N GLN A 361 6.27 -63.95 -21.48
CA GLN A 361 6.72 -63.31 -20.24
C GLN A 361 5.55 -62.59 -19.53
N ALA A 362 4.68 -61.94 -20.29
CA ALA A 362 3.47 -61.33 -19.74
C ALA A 362 2.57 -62.37 -19.07
N ARG A 363 2.38 -63.53 -19.70
CA ARG A 363 1.61 -64.64 -19.12
C ARG A 363 2.20 -65.17 -17.82
N GLU A 364 3.50 -65.25 -17.71
CA GLU A 364 4.18 -65.71 -16.47
C GLU A 364 3.90 -64.74 -15.29
N ILE A 365 3.85 -63.44 -15.55
CA ILE A 365 3.46 -62.46 -14.54
C ILE A 365 1.97 -62.64 -14.16
N LEU A 366 1.10 -62.77 -15.14
CA LEU A 366 -0.34 -62.89 -14.91
C LEU A 366 -0.75 -64.18 -14.21
N LYS A 367 -0.04 -65.31 -14.43
CA LYS A 367 -0.27 -66.58 -13.73
C LYS A 367 -0.08 -66.47 -12.22
N LYS A 368 0.80 -65.58 -11.72
CA LYS A 368 1.01 -65.36 -10.30
C LYS A 368 -0.24 -64.90 -9.56
N PHE A 369 -1.17 -64.25 -10.27
CA PHE A 369 -2.43 -63.68 -9.71
C PHE A 369 -3.64 -64.59 -9.84
N LYS A 370 -3.51 -65.83 -10.39
CA LYS A 370 -4.63 -66.73 -10.69
C LYS A 370 -5.54 -67.04 -9.50
N HIS A 371 -5.03 -66.97 -8.27
CA HIS A 371 -5.80 -67.28 -7.05
C HIS A 371 -6.21 -66.00 -6.27
N GLN A 372 -5.89 -64.81 -6.76
CA GLN A 372 -6.23 -63.55 -6.09
C GLN A 372 -7.65 -63.11 -6.48
N ASN A 373 -8.43 -62.68 -5.53
CA ASN A 373 -9.81 -62.25 -5.74
C ASN A 373 -9.94 -60.71 -5.84
N PHE A 374 -9.38 -60.12 -6.90
CA PHE A 374 -9.40 -58.73 -7.17
C PHE A 374 -10.82 -58.12 -7.23
N VAL A 375 -11.85 -58.87 -7.57
CA VAL A 375 -13.23 -58.40 -7.66
C VAL A 375 -13.77 -57.88 -6.35
N ARG A 376 -13.27 -58.40 -5.21
CA ARG A 376 -13.66 -57.92 -3.87
C ARG A 376 -12.87 -56.70 -3.41
N GLU A 377 -11.64 -56.55 -3.91
CA GLU A 377 -10.70 -55.55 -3.41
C GLU A 377 -10.63 -54.29 -4.29
N ASN A 378 -10.56 -54.50 -5.63
CA ASN A 378 -10.41 -53.41 -6.59
C ASN A 378 -10.92 -53.83 -7.97
N LEU A 379 -12.09 -53.29 -8.37
CA LEU A 379 -12.71 -53.58 -9.67
C LEU A 379 -11.87 -53.16 -10.88
N GLU A 380 -11.11 -52.04 -10.74
CA GLU A 380 -10.22 -51.58 -11.83
C GLU A 380 -9.08 -52.57 -12.07
N LEU A 381 -8.49 -53.08 -10.98
CA LEU A 381 -7.44 -54.05 -11.04
C LEU A 381 -7.96 -55.38 -11.59
N ALA A 382 -9.17 -55.79 -11.21
CA ALA A 382 -9.87 -56.97 -11.77
C ALA A 382 -10.11 -56.81 -13.27
N GLY A 383 -10.54 -55.64 -13.71
CA GLY A 383 -10.76 -55.30 -15.11
C GLY A 383 -9.43 -55.37 -15.92
N ALA A 384 -8.38 -54.71 -15.40
CA ALA A 384 -7.04 -54.73 -16.04
C ALA A 384 -6.47 -56.14 -16.17
N TYR A 385 -6.62 -56.94 -15.11
CA TYR A 385 -6.20 -58.34 -15.15
C TYR A 385 -6.94 -59.13 -16.22
N LEU A 386 -8.27 -59.05 -16.26
CA LEU A 386 -9.12 -59.74 -17.24
C LEU A 386 -8.75 -59.31 -18.66
N TYR A 387 -8.59 -58.02 -18.90
CA TYR A 387 -8.18 -57.48 -20.19
C TYR A 387 -6.85 -58.02 -20.66
N LEU A 388 -5.83 -58.00 -19.81
CA LEU A 388 -4.48 -58.53 -20.11
C LEU A 388 -4.48 -60.04 -20.35
N CYS A 389 -5.30 -60.80 -19.61
CA CYS A 389 -5.48 -62.23 -19.85
C CYS A 389 -6.07 -62.55 -21.24
N VAL A 390 -6.97 -61.71 -21.74
CA VAL A 390 -7.48 -61.87 -23.09
C VAL A 390 -6.49 -61.46 -24.16
N LEU A 391 -5.79 -60.32 -23.96
CA LEU A 391 -4.77 -59.85 -24.90
C LEU A 391 -3.65 -60.85 -25.10
N THR A 392 -3.16 -61.44 -24.01
CA THR A 392 -2.05 -62.40 -24.05
C THR A 392 -2.50 -63.84 -24.40
N GLY A 393 -3.79 -64.07 -24.62
CA GLY A 393 -4.34 -65.39 -24.93
C GLY A 393 -4.41 -66.33 -23.73
N LEU A 394 -4.28 -65.89 -22.51
CA LEU A 394 -4.44 -66.67 -21.29
C LEU A 394 -5.93 -66.98 -21.00
N HIS A 395 -6.85 -66.10 -21.40
CA HIS A 395 -8.29 -66.29 -21.36
C HIS A 395 -8.86 -66.36 -22.80
N LYS A 396 -9.54 -67.45 -23.15
CA LYS A 396 -9.96 -67.74 -24.53
C LYS A 396 -11.37 -67.19 -24.88
N ASP A 397 -12.25 -67.03 -23.87
CA ASP A 397 -13.62 -66.56 -24.05
C ASP A 397 -13.70 -65.04 -23.98
N ARG A 398 -13.52 -64.41 -25.12
CA ARG A 398 -13.53 -62.95 -25.24
C ARG A 398 -14.93 -62.37 -24.98
N GLU A 399 -16.02 -63.03 -25.40
CA GLU A 399 -17.36 -62.52 -25.17
C GLU A 399 -17.72 -62.50 -23.69
N GLN A 400 -17.32 -63.57 -22.95
CA GLN A 400 -17.55 -63.60 -21.51
C GLN A 400 -16.75 -62.47 -20.80
N ALA A 401 -15.53 -62.22 -21.26
CA ALA A 401 -14.70 -61.15 -20.70
C ALA A 401 -15.31 -59.75 -20.94
N ILE A 402 -15.83 -59.50 -22.16
CA ILE A 402 -16.51 -58.24 -22.46
C ILE A 402 -17.71 -58.01 -21.52
N ARG A 403 -18.59 -59.04 -21.35
CA ARG A 403 -19.73 -58.95 -20.45
C ARG A 403 -19.31 -58.68 -18.99
N ARG A 404 -18.22 -59.31 -18.52
CA ARG A 404 -17.69 -59.10 -17.17
C ARG A 404 -17.13 -57.70 -17.01
N LEU A 405 -16.38 -57.17 -17.96
CA LEU A 405 -15.85 -55.84 -17.94
C LEU A 405 -16.97 -54.77 -17.89
N TYR A 406 -18.01 -54.97 -18.70
CA TYR A 406 -19.19 -54.11 -18.67
C TYR A 406 -19.89 -54.14 -17.29
N ASN A 407 -20.02 -55.31 -16.68
CA ASN A 407 -20.58 -55.45 -15.34
C ASN A 407 -19.68 -54.75 -14.26
N PHE A 408 -18.36 -54.80 -14.40
CA PHE A 408 -17.46 -54.06 -13.52
C PHE A 408 -17.63 -52.54 -13.70
N PHE A 409 -17.77 -52.07 -14.93
CA PHE A 409 -18.03 -50.70 -15.23
C PHE A 409 -19.40 -50.24 -14.65
N LEU A 410 -20.43 -51.01 -14.76
CA LEU A 410 -21.74 -50.71 -14.16
C LEU A 410 -21.69 -50.61 -12.61
N GLN A 411 -20.76 -51.32 -11.95
CA GLN A 411 -20.57 -51.26 -10.51
C GLN A 411 -19.70 -50.07 -10.08
N LYS A 412 -18.85 -49.55 -10.98
CA LYS A 412 -17.98 -48.39 -10.74
C LYS A 412 -18.06 -47.45 -11.93
N GLU A 413 -19.20 -46.78 -12.02
CA GLU A 413 -19.59 -45.96 -13.17
C GLU A 413 -18.77 -44.67 -13.33
N ASP A 414 -17.90 -44.34 -12.37
CA ASP A 414 -16.95 -43.21 -12.42
C ASP A 414 -15.56 -43.62 -12.95
N SER A 415 -15.33 -44.92 -13.25
CA SER A 415 -14.04 -45.41 -13.71
C SER A 415 -13.88 -45.30 -15.22
N PHE A 416 -13.04 -44.32 -15.64
CA PHE A 416 -12.61 -44.24 -17.04
C PHE A 416 -11.79 -45.47 -17.48
N LEU A 417 -10.99 -46.07 -16.61
CA LEU A 417 -10.18 -47.26 -16.95
C LEU A 417 -11.09 -48.37 -17.39
N LEU A 418 -12.12 -48.75 -16.61
CA LEU A 418 -13.04 -49.81 -16.94
C LEU A 418 -13.80 -49.55 -18.25
N PHE A 419 -14.27 -48.30 -18.43
CA PHE A 419 -14.88 -47.84 -19.66
C PHE A 419 -13.95 -48.04 -20.86
N LYS A 420 -12.70 -47.61 -20.77
CA LYS A 420 -11.73 -47.70 -21.84
C LYS A 420 -11.37 -49.14 -22.19
N LEU A 421 -11.13 -50.00 -21.18
CA LEU A 421 -10.85 -51.43 -21.39
C LEU A 421 -12.00 -52.16 -22.08
N TRP A 422 -13.24 -51.88 -21.67
CA TRP A 422 -14.45 -52.41 -22.33
C TRP A 422 -14.52 -51.94 -23.77
N LEU A 423 -14.29 -50.66 -24.04
CA LEU A 423 -14.35 -50.05 -25.38
C LEU A 423 -13.30 -50.68 -26.31
N GLU A 424 -12.09 -50.93 -25.83
CA GLU A 424 -11.02 -51.59 -26.63
C GLU A 424 -11.29 -53.07 -26.94
N MET A 425 -11.92 -53.75 -25.98
CA MET A 425 -12.29 -55.16 -26.21
C MET A 425 -13.50 -55.35 -27.11
N ASN A 426 -14.34 -54.34 -27.26
CA ASN A 426 -15.59 -54.43 -28.06
C ASN A 426 -15.60 -53.43 -29.24
N PRO A 427 -14.69 -53.61 -30.23
CA PRO A 427 -14.57 -52.66 -31.34
C PRO A 427 -15.77 -52.67 -32.31
N GLU A 428 -16.54 -53.76 -32.39
CA GLU A 428 -17.64 -53.91 -33.32
C GLU A 428 -18.96 -53.33 -32.82
N ASP A 429 -19.15 -53.28 -31.50
CA ASP A 429 -20.37 -52.81 -30.84
C ASP A 429 -20.17 -51.46 -30.09
N LYS A 430 -19.30 -50.60 -30.63
CA LYS A 430 -18.97 -49.29 -30.03
C LYS A 430 -20.17 -48.34 -30.01
N GLY A 431 -21.21 -48.63 -30.77
CA GLY A 431 -22.36 -47.71 -30.98
C GLY A 431 -21.98 -46.49 -31.82
N SER A 432 -22.86 -45.50 -31.87
CA SER A 432 -22.55 -44.27 -32.58
C SER A 432 -21.54 -43.42 -31.79
N PRO A 433 -20.61 -42.68 -32.44
CA PRO A 433 -19.70 -41.76 -31.81
C PRO A 433 -20.38 -40.78 -30.84
N SER A 434 -21.59 -40.30 -31.18
CA SER A 434 -22.39 -39.44 -30.33
C SER A 434 -22.79 -40.08 -29.00
N ARG A 435 -23.09 -41.40 -28.99
CA ARG A 435 -23.40 -42.16 -27.77
C ARG A 435 -22.16 -42.28 -26.87
N LEU A 436 -20.99 -42.53 -27.44
CA LEU A 436 -19.74 -42.65 -26.68
C LEU A 436 -19.34 -41.30 -26.07
N VAL A 437 -19.48 -40.23 -26.82
CA VAL A 437 -19.26 -38.87 -26.31
C VAL A 437 -20.21 -38.56 -25.15
N PHE A 438 -21.50 -38.91 -25.27
CA PHE A 438 -22.47 -38.75 -24.20
C PHE A 438 -22.06 -39.55 -22.93
N MET A 439 -21.62 -40.82 -23.09
CA MET A 439 -21.13 -41.62 -21.96
C MET A 439 -19.87 -41.00 -21.28
N MET A 440 -19.02 -40.35 -22.07
CA MET A 440 -17.86 -39.61 -21.50
C MET A 440 -18.28 -38.35 -20.74
N GLU A 441 -19.29 -37.62 -21.20
CA GLU A 441 -19.88 -36.53 -20.42
C GLU A 441 -20.50 -37.04 -19.12
N GLU A 442 -21.22 -38.16 -19.13
CA GLU A 442 -21.79 -38.78 -17.93
C GLU A 442 -20.67 -39.21 -16.92
N LEU A 443 -19.59 -39.82 -17.42
CA LEU A 443 -18.40 -40.13 -16.58
C LEU A 443 -17.88 -38.90 -15.89
N PHE A 444 -17.75 -37.79 -16.58
CA PHE A 444 -17.31 -36.54 -16.01
C PHE A 444 -18.28 -36.02 -14.95
N GLU A 445 -19.58 -36.08 -15.20
CA GLU A 445 -20.64 -35.67 -14.25
C GLU A 445 -20.62 -36.55 -12.98
N LYS A 446 -20.29 -37.83 -13.09
CA LYS A 446 -20.09 -38.75 -11.96
C LYS A 446 -18.78 -38.55 -11.21
N GLY A 447 -17.96 -37.58 -11.61
CA GLY A 447 -16.76 -37.19 -10.89
C GLY A 447 -15.43 -37.64 -11.49
N CYS A 448 -15.42 -38.32 -12.63
CA CYS A 448 -14.20 -38.70 -13.33
C CYS A 448 -13.43 -37.46 -13.83
N ARG A 449 -12.16 -37.33 -13.45
CA ARG A 449 -11.28 -36.21 -13.86
C ARG A 449 -10.00 -36.71 -14.52
N SER A 450 -10.06 -37.89 -15.16
CA SER A 450 -8.90 -38.51 -15.81
C SER A 450 -8.45 -37.72 -17.05
N PRO A 451 -7.17 -37.38 -17.20
CA PRO A 451 -6.63 -36.78 -18.44
C PRO A 451 -6.87 -37.66 -19.67
N PHE A 452 -6.91 -38.98 -19.49
CA PHE A 452 -7.15 -39.93 -20.58
C PHE A 452 -8.62 -39.89 -21.08
N LEU A 453 -9.57 -39.54 -20.20
CA LEU A 453 -10.96 -39.25 -20.61
C LEU A 453 -11.03 -38.04 -21.55
N TYR A 454 -10.26 -36.98 -21.22
CA TYR A 454 -10.22 -35.79 -22.07
C TYR A 454 -9.53 -36.06 -23.41
N LEU A 455 -8.45 -36.86 -23.41
CA LEU A 455 -7.77 -37.26 -24.63
C LEU A 455 -8.69 -38.09 -25.54
N GLU A 456 -9.44 -39.06 -24.97
CA GLU A 456 -10.36 -39.86 -25.73
C GLU A 456 -11.47 -39.01 -26.37
N ALA A 457 -12.09 -38.14 -25.59
CA ALA A 457 -13.09 -37.19 -26.09
C ALA A 457 -12.53 -36.28 -27.19
N TRP A 458 -11.30 -35.79 -27.00
CA TRP A 458 -10.59 -34.99 -28.00
C TRP A 458 -10.38 -35.74 -29.31
N ASN A 459 -10.00 -37.01 -29.27
CA ASN A 459 -9.84 -37.85 -30.48
C ASN A 459 -11.16 -38.00 -31.25
N TYR A 460 -12.29 -38.13 -30.55
CA TYR A 460 -13.61 -38.20 -31.21
C TYR A 460 -13.99 -36.90 -31.91
N ILE A 461 -13.88 -35.76 -31.25
CA ILE A 461 -14.21 -34.45 -31.84
C ILE A 461 -13.20 -34.02 -32.90
N SER A 462 -11.95 -34.49 -32.84
CA SER A 462 -10.96 -34.25 -33.91
C SER A 462 -11.24 -35.03 -35.17
N SER A 463 -11.91 -36.18 -35.07
CA SER A 463 -12.35 -36.97 -36.25
C SER A 463 -13.67 -36.46 -36.83
N ASP A 464 -14.53 -35.89 -36.00
CA ASP A 464 -15.83 -35.34 -36.41
C ASP A 464 -16.19 -34.13 -35.51
N THR A 465 -15.96 -32.94 -36.01
CA THR A 465 -16.20 -31.67 -35.29
C THR A 465 -17.66 -31.41 -34.96
N THR A 466 -18.60 -32.11 -35.67
CA THR A 466 -20.05 -31.96 -35.43
C THR A 466 -20.48 -32.56 -34.09
N LEU A 467 -19.69 -33.48 -33.51
CA LEU A 467 -19.93 -34.02 -32.18
C LEU A 467 -19.86 -32.96 -31.08
N LEU A 468 -19.15 -31.87 -31.31
CA LEU A 468 -19.12 -30.71 -30.44
C LEU A 468 -20.27 -29.76 -30.82
N HIS A 469 -21.44 -29.95 -30.24
CA HIS A 469 -22.66 -29.19 -30.57
C HIS A 469 -23.11 -28.19 -29.50
N ARG A 470 -22.58 -28.30 -28.26
CA ARG A 470 -22.84 -27.38 -27.15
C ARG A 470 -21.61 -27.27 -26.25
N MET A 471 -21.51 -26.18 -25.49
CA MET A 471 -20.50 -26.04 -24.47
C MET A 471 -20.96 -26.66 -23.14
N SER A 472 -20.03 -27.18 -22.38
CA SER A 472 -20.22 -27.70 -21.02
C SER A 472 -18.90 -27.57 -20.22
N SER A 473 -18.97 -27.81 -18.92
CA SER A 473 -17.75 -27.89 -18.08
C SER A 473 -16.81 -29.00 -18.53
N PHE A 474 -17.37 -30.11 -19.03
CA PHE A 474 -16.59 -31.21 -19.61
C PHE A 474 -15.77 -30.74 -20.82
N TRP A 475 -16.44 -30.16 -21.83
CA TRP A 475 -15.75 -29.68 -23.04
C TRP A 475 -14.73 -28.60 -22.74
N THR A 476 -15.02 -27.74 -21.77
CA THR A 476 -14.04 -26.74 -21.31
C THR A 476 -12.77 -27.42 -20.80
N GLN A 477 -12.87 -28.50 -20.01
CA GLN A 477 -11.71 -29.24 -19.54
C GLN A 477 -10.98 -29.99 -20.66
N VAL A 478 -11.71 -30.54 -21.63
CA VAL A 478 -11.14 -31.17 -22.82
C VAL A 478 -10.30 -30.18 -23.62
N PHE A 479 -10.80 -28.97 -23.85
CA PHE A 479 -10.04 -27.92 -24.56
C PHE A 479 -8.83 -27.41 -23.77
N LEU A 480 -8.96 -27.25 -22.45
CA LEU A 480 -7.81 -26.88 -21.59
C LEU A 480 -6.71 -27.96 -21.66
N PHE A 481 -7.10 -29.22 -21.55
CA PHE A 481 -6.16 -30.34 -21.68
C PHE A 481 -5.49 -30.35 -23.06
N ALA A 482 -6.28 -30.24 -24.14
CA ALA A 482 -5.77 -30.22 -25.51
C ALA A 482 -4.80 -29.04 -25.73
N GLY A 483 -5.10 -27.86 -25.17
CA GLY A 483 -4.22 -26.70 -25.22
C GLY A 483 -2.92 -26.92 -24.47
N GLU A 484 -2.96 -27.44 -23.25
CA GLU A 484 -1.76 -27.77 -22.46
C GLU A 484 -0.87 -28.85 -23.15
N LYS A 485 -1.50 -29.76 -23.91
CA LYS A 485 -0.78 -30.81 -24.66
C LYS A 485 -0.41 -30.40 -26.10
N GLY A 486 -0.78 -29.18 -26.54
CA GLY A 486 -0.49 -28.73 -27.91
C GLY A 486 -1.22 -29.53 -28.98
N LEU A 487 -2.42 -30.05 -28.68
CA LEU A 487 -3.26 -30.84 -29.59
C LEU A 487 -4.30 -30.03 -30.34
N LEU A 488 -4.48 -28.74 -30.00
CA LEU A 488 -5.49 -27.87 -30.59
C LEU A 488 -5.38 -27.84 -32.11
N THR A 489 -6.55 -27.80 -32.77
CA THR A 489 -6.65 -27.56 -34.20
C THR A 489 -7.47 -26.27 -34.44
N GLU A 490 -7.14 -25.56 -35.50
CA GLU A 490 -7.78 -24.27 -35.80
C GLU A 490 -9.32 -24.46 -35.96
N GLU A 491 -9.75 -25.49 -36.66
CA GLU A 491 -11.18 -25.80 -36.90
C GLU A 491 -11.95 -25.99 -35.58
N LEU A 492 -11.39 -26.75 -34.62
CA LEU A 492 -12.02 -26.98 -33.33
C LEU A 492 -12.00 -25.73 -32.45
N VAL A 493 -10.94 -24.93 -32.52
CA VAL A 493 -10.88 -23.65 -31.81
C VAL A 493 -11.92 -22.68 -32.33
N MET A 494 -12.11 -22.58 -33.65
CA MET A 494 -13.16 -21.75 -34.26
C MET A 494 -14.56 -22.27 -33.89
N ARG A 495 -14.78 -23.59 -33.87
CA ARG A 495 -16.04 -24.20 -33.43
C ARG A 495 -16.32 -23.89 -31.96
N PHE A 496 -15.32 -24.02 -31.10
CA PHE A 496 -15.39 -23.65 -29.68
C PHE A 496 -15.77 -22.16 -29.53
N ALA A 497 -15.05 -21.27 -30.22
CA ALA A 497 -15.31 -19.83 -30.20
C ALA A 497 -16.74 -19.49 -30.63
N TYR A 498 -17.24 -20.14 -31.70
CA TYR A 498 -18.62 -19.99 -32.16
C TYR A 498 -19.64 -20.42 -31.09
N LEU A 499 -19.44 -21.55 -30.44
CA LEU A 499 -20.37 -22.08 -29.44
C LEU A 499 -20.38 -21.25 -28.16
N THR A 500 -19.25 -20.61 -27.77
CA THR A 500 -19.24 -19.70 -26.62
C THR A 500 -20.12 -18.47 -26.81
N GLY A 501 -20.46 -18.12 -28.04
CA GLY A 501 -21.41 -17.05 -28.35
C GLY A 501 -22.85 -17.30 -27.85
N TYR A 502 -23.18 -18.52 -27.48
CA TYR A 502 -24.49 -18.90 -26.91
C TYR A 502 -24.52 -18.93 -25.39
N GLU A 503 -23.34 -18.81 -24.75
CA GLU A 503 -23.23 -18.76 -23.30
C GLU A 503 -23.77 -17.44 -22.74
N ARG A 504 -24.36 -17.51 -21.53
CA ARG A 504 -24.97 -16.36 -20.86
C ARG A 504 -24.17 -15.89 -19.63
N GLU A 505 -23.29 -16.74 -19.15
CA GLU A 505 -22.53 -16.50 -17.95
C GLU A 505 -21.02 -16.63 -18.21
N PHE A 506 -20.23 -15.82 -17.54
CA PHE A 506 -18.78 -15.85 -17.64
C PHE A 506 -18.18 -16.96 -16.76
N CYS A 507 -17.38 -17.82 -17.37
CA CYS A 507 -16.60 -18.86 -16.69
C CYS A 507 -15.11 -18.66 -16.98
N THR A 508 -14.29 -18.56 -15.91
CA THR A 508 -12.84 -18.32 -16.04
C THR A 508 -12.12 -19.44 -16.79
N SER A 509 -12.55 -20.70 -16.62
CA SER A 509 -11.94 -21.84 -17.31
C SER A 509 -12.20 -21.78 -18.82
N MET A 510 -13.40 -21.43 -19.25
CA MET A 510 -13.77 -21.27 -20.65
C MET A 510 -13.03 -20.10 -21.31
N TYR A 511 -12.92 -18.98 -20.58
CA TYR A 511 -12.08 -17.85 -21.01
C TYR A 511 -10.62 -18.29 -21.23
N ARG A 512 -10.04 -19.07 -20.30
CA ARG A 512 -8.68 -19.59 -20.45
C ARG A 512 -8.54 -20.47 -21.68
N ALA A 513 -9.50 -21.34 -21.95
CA ALA A 513 -9.49 -22.21 -23.13
C ALA A 513 -9.55 -21.40 -24.44
N LEU A 514 -10.40 -20.36 -24.51
CA LEU A 514 -10.43 -19.42 -25.64
C LEU A 514 -9.09 -18.70 -25.82
N ALA A 515 -8.50 -18.22 -24.71
CA ALA A 515 -7.21 -17.53 -24.74
C ALA A 515 -6.09 -18.44 -25.27
N MET A 516 -6.04 -19.71 -24.83
CA MET A 516 -5.11 -20.70 -25.35
C MET A 516 -5.31 -20.98 -26.84
N GLY A 517 -6.57 -21.01 -27.29
CA GLY A 517 -6.90 -21.17 -28.72
C GLY A 517 -6.40 -20.00 -29.55
N TYR A 518 -6.57 -18.78 -29.06
CA TYR A 518 -6.04 -17.59 -29.74
C TYR A 518 -4.50 -17.56 -29.75
N ASP A 519 -3.86 -17.91 -28.65
CA ASP A 519 -2.39 -17.95 -28.56
C ASP A 519 -1.79 -19.00 -29.52
N ALA A 520 -2.57 -20.04 -29.91
CA ALA A 520 -2.14 -21.06 -30.87
C ALA A 520 -2.32 -20.61 -32.35
N PHE A 521 -3.39 -19.89 -32.69
CA PHE A 521 -3.77 -19.64 -34.10
C PHE A 521 -4.01 -18.17 -34.45
N GLU A 522 -4.07 -17.26 -33.49
CA GLU A 522 -4.25 -15.80 -33.68
C GLU A 522 -5.44 -15.41 -34.58
N SER A 523 -6.53 -16.21 -34.59
CA SER A 523 -7.69 -15.98 -35.42
C SER A 523 -8.53 -14.78 -34.94
N ASP A 524 -8.98 -13.94 -35.87
CA ASP A 524 -9.82 -12.76 -35.58
C ASP A 524 -11.19 -13.16 -35.00
N ASP A 525 -11.78 -14.27 -35.47
CA ASP A 525 -13.05 -14.79 -34.95
C ASP A 525 -12.90 -15.23 -33.47
N THR A 526 -11.78 -15.86 -33.13
CA THR A 526 -11.47 -16.23 -31.75
C THR A 526 -11.25 -15.01 -30.89
N LEU A 527 -10.58 -13.98 -31.39
CA LEU A 527 -10.39 -12.72 -30.67
C LEU A 527 -11.72 -11.99 -30.41
N GLU A 528 -12.60 -11.97 -31.42
CA GLU A 528 -13.94 -11.41 -31.27
C GLU A 528 -14.75 -12.18 -30.22
N ALA A 529 -14.70 -13.52 -30.26
CA ALA A 529 -15.34 -14.37 -29.26
C ALA A 529 -14.83 -14.14 -27.85
N ILE A 530 -13.50 -14.00 -27.66
CA ILE A 530 -12.89 -13.65 -26.36
C ILE A 530 -13.43 -12.33 -25.84
N CYS A 531 -13.43 -11.29 -26.68
CA CYS A 531 -13.91 -9.98 -26.28
C CYS A 531 -15.40 -10.01 -25.90
N ARG A 532 -16.24 -10.65 -26.69
CA ARG A 532 -17.67 -10.85 -26.40
C ARG A 532 -17.86 -11.63 -25.09
N TYR A 533 -17.09 -12.69 -24.89
CA TYR A 533 -17.20 -13.53 -23.70
C TYR A 533 -16.80 -12.80 -22.42
N ILE A 534 -15.73 -11.99 -22.46
CA ILE A 534 -15.32 -11.12 -21.34
C ILE A 534 -16.43 -10.13 -20.97
N MET A 535 -17.20 -9.64 -21.95
CA MET A 535 -18.31 -8.70 -21.71
C MET A 535 -19.48 -9.32 -20.94
N LEU A 536 -19.61 -10.65 -20.88
CA LEU A 536 -20.59 -11.34 -20.04
C LEU A 536 -20.25 -11.25 -18.55
N GLY A 537 -18.98 -11.02 -18.20
CA GLY A 537 -18.50 -10.93 -16.83
C GLY A 537 -18.23 -9.49 -16.39
N ASN A 538 -17.04 -9.27 -15.83
CA ASN A 538 -16.56 -7.94 -15.48
C ASN A 538 -15.47 -7.47 -16.47
N PRO A 539 -15.85 -6.79 -17.57
CA PRO A 539 -14.93 -6.42 -18.65
C PRO A 539 -13.92 -5.33 -18.27
N ARG A 540 -14.06 -4.71 -17.07
CA ARG A 540 -13.22 -3.56 -16.65
C ARG A 540 -11.92 -3.95 -15.94
N LYS A 541 -11.63 -5.24 -15.83
CA LYS A 541 -10.40 -5.70 -15.18
C LYS A 541 -9.17 -5.41 -16.05
N PRO A 542 -8.07 -4.91 -15.47
CA PRO A 542 -6.85 -4.59 -16.22
C PRO A 542 -6.25 -5.78 -16.99
N GLU A 543 -6.44 -7.01 -16.50
CA GLU A 543 -5.97 -8.24 -17.15
C GLU A 543 -6.53 -8.45 -18.57
N TYR A 544 -7.67 -7.81 -18.91
CA TYR A 544 -8.31 -7.94 -20.22
C TYR A 544 -7.84 -6.88 -21.23
N PHE A 545 -6.97 -5.95 -20.84
CA PHE A 545 -6.47 -4.90 -21.73
C PHE A 545 -5.85 -5.47 -23.01
N ARG A 546 -5.09 -6.57 -22.91
CA ARG A 546 -4.49 -7.24 -24.07
C ARG A 546 -5.53 -7.52 -25.17
N TRP A 547 -6.68 -8.05 -24.82
CA TRP A 547 -7.71 -8.46 -25.77
C TRP A 547 -8.39 -7.28 -26.44
N PHE A 548 -8.78 -6.28 -25.66
CA PHE A 548 -9.37 -5.06 -26.22
C PHE A 548 -8.37 -4.25 -27.06
N SER A 549 -7.11 -4.24 -26.68
CA SER A 549 -6.04 -3.60 -27.46
C SER A 549 -5.86 -4.27 -28.82
N LEU A 550 -5.69 -5.60 -28.83
CA LEU A 550 -5.57 -6.37 -30.07
C LEU A 550 -6.80 -6.22 -30.98
N ALA A 551 -8.00 -6.28 -30.39
CA ALA A 551 -9.24 -6.15 -31.15
C ALA A 551 -9.38 -4.76 -31.79
N VAL A 552 -8.98 -3.70 -31.12
CA VAL A 552 -8.96 -2.33 -31.69
C VAL A 552 -7.90 -2.21 -32.77
N GLU A 553 -6.70 -2.78 -32.57
CA GLU A 553 -5.61 -2.79 -33.56
C GLU A 553 -6.01 -3.54 -34.85
N LYS A 554 -6.69 -4.66 -34.73
CA LYS A 554 -7.22 -5.47 -35.86
C LYS A 554 -8.53 -4.92 -36.45
N GLY A 555 -9.10 -3.87 -35.87
CA GLY A 555 -10.30 -3.21 -36.38
C GLY A 555 -11.60 -3.98 -36.12
N ILE A 556 -11.64 -4.87 -35.15
CA ILE A 556 -12.83 -5.62 -34.75
C ILE A 556 -13.89 -4.66 -34.19
N ARG A 557 -15.11 -4.74 -34.70
CA ARG A 557 -16.22 -3.85 -34.34
C ARG A 557 -17.13 -4.48 -33.29
N LEU A 558 -16.96 -4.08 -32.04
CA LEU A 558 -17.83 -4.50 -30.95
C LEU A 558 -18.40 -3.28 -30.23
N THR A 559 -19.61 -3.42 -29.70
CA THR A 559 -20.23 -2.36 -28.91
C THR A 559 -19.40 -2.05 -27.68
N ARG A 560 -19.09 -0.76 -27.46
CA ARG A 560 -18.33 -0.27 -26.32
C ARG A 560 -16.86 -0.76 -26.24
N ILE A 561 -16.28 -1.24 -27.29
CA ILE A 561 -14.90 -1.75 -27.29
C ILE A 561 -13.89 -0.66 -26.91
N TYR A 562 -14.10 0.58 -27.36
CA TYR A 562 -13.21 1.71 -27.05
C TYR A 562 -13.30 2.14 -25.59
N GLU A 563 -14.52 2.08 -24.98
CA GLU A 563 -14.68 2.31 -23.56
C GLU A 563 -13.95 1.24 -22.74
N TYR A 564 -14.11 -0.04 -23.09
CA TYR A 564 -13.40 -1.12 -22.39
C TYR A 564 -11.90 -1.06 -22.60
N TYR A 565 -11.41 -0.66 -23.77
CA TYR A 565 -10.00 -0.39 -23.99
C TYR A 565 -9.46 0.61 -22.98
N VAL A 566 -10.11 1.76 -22.81
CA VAL A 566 -9.69 2.81 -21.89
C VAL A 566 -9.90 2.42 -20.42
N GLU A 567 -10.99 1.73 -20.11
CA GLU A 567 -11.30 1.30 -18.74
C GLU A 567 -10.31 0.25 -18.21
N THR A 568 -9.82 -0.65 -19.07
CA THR A 568 -8.87 -1.70 -18.71
C THR A 568 -7.41 -1.27 -18.80
N MET A 569 -7.12 -0.20 -19.51
CA MET A 569 -5.77 0.31 -19.71
C MET A 569 -5.15 0.82 -18.41
N ASP A 570 -3.87 0.49 -18.17
CA ASP A 570 -3.11 1.02 -17.04
C ASP A 570 -2.83 2.53 -17.23
N THR A 571 -2.86 3.28 -16.15
CA THR A 571 -2.50 4.71 -16.11
C THR A 571 -1.03 4.98 -16.43
N SER A 572 -0.16 3.96 -16.36
CA SER A 572 1.25 4.03 -16.77
C SER A 572 1.48 3.81 -18.27
N TYR A 573 0.42 3.54 -19.05
CA TYR A 573 0.53 3.29 -20.49
C TYR A 573 1.08 4.50 -21.25
N GLN A 574 2.26 4.35 -21.87
CA GLN A 574 2.97 5.46 -22.54
C GLN A 574 2.94 5.37 -24.08
N ARG A 575 2.33 4.31 -24.64
CA ARG A 575 2.23 4.17 -26.09
C ARG A 575 1.18 5.12 -26.65
N GLU A 576 1.34 5.44 -27.93
CA GLU A 576 0.38 6.25 -28.68
C GLU A 576 -0.98 5.57 -28.76
N LEU A 577 -2.05 6.33 -28.50
CA LEU A 577 -3.40 5.80 -28.57
C LEU A 577 -3.87 5.63 -30.03
N PRO A 578 -4.60 4.55 -30.35
CA PRO A 578 -5.09 4.31 -31.71
C PRO A 578 -6.00 5.43 -32.24
N LYS A 579 -5.79 5.85 -33.48
CA LYS A 579 -6.63 6.89 -34.11
C LYS A 579 -8.13 6.62 -34.03
N PRO A 580 -8.64 5.40 -34.31
CA PRO A 580 -10.08 5.12 -34.21
C PRO A 580 -10.65 5.36 -32.81
N LEU A 581 -9.89 5.06 -31.76
CA LEU A 581 -10.24 5.33 -30.37
C LEU A 581 -10.36 6.84 -30.11
N LEU A 582 -9.37 7.62 -30.54
CA LEU A 582 -9.40 9.07 -30.40
C LEU A 582 -10.59 9.68 -31.15
N MET A 583 -10.83 9.26 -32.39
CA MET A 583 -12.00 9.71 -33.16
C MET A 583 -13.32 9.39 -32.46
N TYR A 584 -13.46 8.19 -31.90
CA TYR A 584 -14.66 7.81 -31.15
C TYR A 584 -14.95 8.76 -29.97
N PHE A 585 -13.92 9.08 -29.17
CA PHE A 585 -14.08 9.95 -28.01
C PHE A 585 -14.16 11.45 -28.32
N THR A 586 -13.86 11.85 -29.55
CA THR A 586 -14.14 13.24 -29.97
C THR A 586 -15.64 13.51 -29.95
N TYR A 587 -16.46 12.52 -30.33
CA TYR A 587 -17.92 12.64 -30.43
C TYR A 587 -18.65 12.08 -29.20
N ASN A 588 -18.10 11.07 -28.52
CA ASN A 588 -18.75 10.32 -27.43
C ASN A 588 -18.03 10.42 -26.10
N ASN A 589 -17.71 11.65 -25.64
CA ASN A 589 -16.92 11.80 -24.43
C ASN A 589 -17.69 11.80 -23.09
N THR A 590 -19.03 11.69 -23.13
CA THR A 590 -19.88 11.76 -21.93
C THR A 590 -19.86 10.49 -21.09
N SER A 591 -19.52 9.34 -21.66
CA SER A 591 -19.55 8.04 -21.00
C SER A 591 -18.32 7.70 -20.15
N LEU A 592 -17.20 8.45 -20.29
CA LEU A 592 -15.95 8.21 -19.57
C LEU A 592 -15.88 8.95 -18.25
N ALA A 593 -15.31 8.29 -17.24
CA ALA A 593 -14.89 8.94 -15.99
C ALA A 593 -13.84 10.04 -16.27
N ASP A 594 -13.88 11.11 -15.48
CA ASP A 594 -13.02 12.28 -15.67
C ASP A 594 -11.52 11.95 -15.61
N ASP A 595 -11.10 10.98 -14.77
CA ASP A 595 -9.69 10.57 -14.69
C ASP A 595 -9.21 9.86 -15.96
N LYS A 596 -10.09 9.09 -16.62
CA LYS A 596 -9.78 8.47 -17.92
C LYS A 596 -9.78 9.49 -19.05
N LYS A 597 -10.66 10.52 -19.00
CA LYS A 597 -10.57 11.68 -19.93
C LYS A 597 -9.26 12.43 -19.76
N ALA A 598 -8.86 12.68 -18.52
CA ALA A 598 -7.59 13.33 -18.21
C ALA A 598 -6.41 12.53 -18.79
N PHE A 599 -6.44 11.21 -18.69
CA PHE A 599 -5.44 10.34 -19.27
C PHE A 599 -5.36 10.46 -20.81
N ILE A 600 -6.50 10.36 -21.50
CA ILE A 600 -6.56 10.51 -22.96
C ILE A 600 -6.00 11.88 -23.38
N TYR A 601 -6.43 12.93 -22.72
CA TYR A 601 -5.99 14.30 -23.01
C TYR A 601 -4.50 14.51 -22.73
N ALA A 602 -3.99 13.97 -21.61
CA ALA A 602 -2.56 14.01 -21.30
C ALA A 602 -1.72 13.25 -22.36
N SER A 603 -2.21 12.11 -22.85
CA SER A 603 -1.60 11.36 -23.93
C SER A 603 -1.56 12.16 -25.25
N ILE A 604 -2.65 12.86 -25.58
CA ILE A 604 -2.69 13.73 -26.78
C ILE A 604 -1.68 14.88 -26.63
N VAL A 605 -1.59 15.52 -25.48
CA VAL A 605 -0.61 16.58 -25.20
C VAL A 605 0.82 16.05 -25.32
N GLY A 606 1.12 14.88 -24.73
CA GLY A 606 2.44 14.24 -24.80
C GLY A 606 2.87 13.88 -26.23
N ASN A 607 1.90 13.53 -27.11
CA ASN A 607 2.14 13.14 -28.49
C ASN A 607 1.89 14.27 -29.51
N ARG A 608 1.75 15.53 -29.09
CA ARG A 608 1.42 16.67 -29.96
C ARG A 608 2.39 16.85 -31.17
N GLY A 609 3.66 16.50 -30.97
CA GLY A 609 4.66 16.56 -32.06
C GLY A 609 4.46 15.50 -33.14
N ARG A 610 3.92 14.32 -32.78
CA ARG A 610 3.65 13.21 -33.69
C ARG A 610 2.26 13.30 -34.34
N GLN A 611 1.29 13.85 -33.60
CA GLN A 611 -0.10 13.97 -34.03
C GLN A 611 -0.61 15.41 -33.89
N PRO A 612 -0.07 16.38 -34.64
CA PRO A 612 -0.41 17.81 -34.51
C PRO A 612 -1.88 18.10 -34.85
N GLN A 613 -2.46 17.36 -35.80
CA GLN A 613 -3.86 17.54 -36.16
C GLN A 613 -4.81 17.09 -35.02
N THR A 614 -4.58 15.91 -34.44
CA THR A 614 -5.35 15.42 -33.27
C THR A 614 -5.28 16.40 -32.10
N TYR A 615 -4.09 16.93 -31.81
CA TYR A 615 -3.92 17.96 -30.80
C TYR A 615 -4.74 19.21 -31.09
N ALA A 616 -4.72 19.69 -32.35
CA ALA A 616 -5.48 20.87 -32.77
C ALA A 616 -6.99 20.67 -32.62
N ASP A 617 -7.51 19.49 -33.02
CA ASP A 617 -8.94 19.14 -32.95
C ASP A 617 -9.45 19.06 -31.49
N TYR A 618 -8.62 18.62 -30.55
CA TYR A 618 -8.96 18.48 -29.14
C TYR A 618 -8.63 19.68 -28.26
N ARG A 619 -7.84 20.62 -28.74
CA ARG A 619 -7.21 21.67 -27.93
C ARG A 619 -8.22 22.47 -27.07
N ASP A 620 -9.31 22.92 -27.67
CA ASP A 620 -10.30 23.73 -26.96
C ASP A 620 -11.08 22.90 -25.92
N HIS A 621 -11.40 21.63 -26.24
CA HIS A 621 -12.02 20.71 -25.31
C HIS A 621 -11.11 20.41 -24.11
N MET A 622 -9.82 20.15 -24.37
CA MET A 622 -8.80 19.90 -23.34
C MET A 622 -8.63 21.12 -22.44
N LYS A 623 -8.60 22.32 -23.01
CA LYS A 623 -8.46 23.58 -22.26
C LYS A 623 -9.65 23.82 -21.34
N ILE A 624 -10.88 23.69 -21.85
CA ILE A 624 -12.10 23.84 -21.05
C ILE A 624 -12.15 22.82 -19.90
N PHE A 625 -11.81 21.57 -20.23
CA PHE A 625 -11.74 20.49 -19.25
C PHE A 625 -10.71 20.77 -18.17
N ALA A 626 -9.46 21.13 -18.54
CA ALA A 626 -8.38 21.45 -17.62
C ALA A 626 -8.77 22.57 -16.65
N MET A 627 -9.33 23.67 -17.19
CA MET A 627 -9.75 24.82 -16.37
C MET A 627 -10.88 24.45 -15.39
N ARG A 628 -11.85 23.64 -15.84
CA ARG A 628 -12.92 23.16 -14.98
C ARG A 628 -12.37 22.28 -13.84
N LYS A 629 -11.49 21.32 -14.16
CA LYS A 629 -10.92 20.40 -13.18
C LYS A 629 -9.95 21.07 -12.21
N ALA A 630 -9.23 22.10 -12.65
CA ALA A 630 -8.41 22.93 -11.77
C ALA A 630 -9.26 23.64 -10.72
N LYS A 631 -10.42 24.21 -11.12
CA LYS A 631 -11.40 24.85 -10.20
C LYS A 631 -12.02 23.84 -9.21
N GLU A 632 -12.28 22.59 -9.66
CA GLU A 632 -12.79 21.51 -8.82
C GLU A 632 -11.73 20.95 -7.85
N GLY A 633 -10.49 21.41 -7.90
CA GLY A 633 -9.42 20.97 -7.03
C GLY A 633 -8.82 19.60 -7.40
N ARG A 634 -9.19 19.01 -8.53
CA ARG A 634 -8.70 17.70 -8.97
C ARG A 634 -7.20 17.73 -9.25
N MET A 635 -6.50 16.64 -8.86
CA MET A 635 -5.06 16.50 -9.06
C MET A 635 -4.66 15.03 -9.21
N ASN A 636 -3.85 14.75 -10.22
CA ASN A 636 -3.02 13.57 -10.46
C ASN A 636 -2.02 13.91 -11.57
N GLU A 637 -1.17 12.97 -12.00
CA GLU A 637 -0.16 13.20 -13.03
C GLU A 637 -0.77 13.68 -14.36
N ASN A 638 -1.91 13.13 -14.77
CA ASN A 638 -2.55 13.49 -16.02
C ASN A 638 -3.11 14.92 -15.97
N TYR A 639 -3.72 15.30 -14.84
CA TYR A 639 -4.15 16.69 -14.64
C TYR A 639 -2.96 17.64 -14.60
N ALA A 640 -1.83 17.23 -14.00
CA ALA A 640 -0.61 18.05 -13.99
C ALA A 640 -0.11 18.37 -15.40
N VAL A 641 -0.07 17.38 -16.30
CA VAL A 641 0.26 17.58 -17.71
C VAL A 641 -0.67 18.59 -18.37
N LEU A 642 -1.98 18.48 -18.14
CA LEU A 642 -2.97 19.40 -18.70
C LEU A 642 -2.84 20.82 -18.12
N TYR A 643 -2.58 20.95 -16.82
CA TYR A 643 -2.38 22.24 -16.17
C TYR A 643 -1.09 22.91 -16.65
N GLN A 644 -0.04 22.13 -16.82
CA GLN A 644 1.22 22.61 -17.39
C GLN A 644 1.02 23.12 -18.84
N GLU A 645 0.22 22.43 -19.65
CA GLU A 645 -0.05 22.84 -21.04
C GLU A 645 -0.93 24.11 -21.11
N PHE A 646 -2.00 24.20 -20.34
CA PHE A 646 -3.03 25.23 -20.51
C PHE A 646 -3.04 26.35 -19.45
N LEU A 647 -2.36 26.20 -18.32
CA LEU A 647 -2.27 27.19 -17.25
C LEU A 647 -0.86 27.75 -17.03
N SER A 648 0.19 27.18 -17.64
CA SER A 648 1.58 27.61 -17.45
C SER A 648 1.88 29.03 -17.93
N ASN A 649 1.00 29.61 -18.76
CA ASN A 649 1.08 31.02 -19.20
C ASN A 649 -0.24 31.71 -18.86
N PRO A 650 -0.49 32.08 -17.57
CA PRO A 650 -1.72 32.70 -17.14
C PRO A 650 -1.90 34.07 -17.82
N LYS A 651 -3.11 34.34 -18.31
CA LYS A 651 -3.47 35.62 -18.93
C LYS A 651 -4.35 36.49 -18.03
N THR A 652 -4.86 35.91 -16.96
CA THR A 652 -5.73 36.58 -15.98
C THR A 652 -5.31 36.20 -14.57
N GLU A 653 -5.61 37.06 -13.59
CA GLU A 653 -5.39 36.81 -12.18
C GLU A 653 -6.05 35.50 -11.71
N GLY A 654 -7.28 35.21 -12.18
CA GLY A 654 -7.96 33.96 -11.85
C GLY A 654 -7.24 32.70 -12.34
N GLN A 655 -6.56 32.76 -13.50
CA GLN A 655 -5.73 31.64 -14.00
C GLN A 655 -4.43 31.50 -13.18
N ALA A 656 -3.80 32.62 -12.85
CA ALA A 656 -2.61 32.64 -12.01
C ALA A 656 -2.89 32.10 -10.61
N LYS A 657 -4.03 32.44 -10.01
CA LYS A 657 -4.47 31.89 -8.72
C LYS A 657 -4.69 30.37 -8.78
N LEU A 658 -5.35 29.88 -9.83
CA LEU A 658 -5.54 28.43 -10.01
C LEU A 658 -4.19 27.69 -10.17
N LEU A 659 -3.24 28.27 -10.88
CA LEU A 659 -1.90 27.70 -11.02
C LEU A 659 -1.16 27.71 -9.68
N ALA A 660 -1.18 28.85 -8.95
CA ALA A 660 -0.54 28.96 -7.63
C ALA A 660 -1.00 27.87 -6.64
N GLN A 661 -2.31 27.56 -6.63
CA GLN A 661 -2.88 26.52 -5.79
C GLN A 661 -2.45 25.09 -6.15
N LYS A 662 -1.88 24.86 -7.33
CA LYS A 662 -1.45 23.53 -7.83
C LYS A 662 0.06 23.39 -7.92
N LEU A 663 0.77 24.48 -8.03
CA LEU A 663 2.17 24.55 -8.37
C LEU A 663 3.08 23.66 -7.49
N PHE A 664 2.85 23.64 -6.18
CA PHE A 664 3.67 22.92 -5.21
C PHE A 664 3.18 21.48 -4.93
N THR A 665 2.34 20.94 -5.82
CA THR A 665 1.86 19.57 -5.66
C THR A 665 2.92 18.57 -6.09
N HIS A 666 3.13 17.58 -5.23
CA HIS A 666 4.03 16.46 -5.46
C HIS A 666 3.23 15.17 -5.60
N ARG A 667 3.76 14.21 -6.34
CA ARG A 667 3.30 12.83 -6.28
C ARG A 667 4.09 12.12 -5.20
N LEU A 668 3.40 11.63 -4.18
CA LEU A 668 3.96 10.80 -3.13
C LEU A 668 3.43 9.37 -3.29
N TYR A 669 4.33 8.40 -3.27
CA TYR A 669 4.01 6.98 -3.28
C TYR A 669 4.56 6.30 -2.03
N CYS A 670 3.73 5.54 -1.32
CA CYS A 670 4.11 4.65 -0.23
C CYS A 670 3.46 3.28 -0.40
N ASP A 671 4.21 2.20 -0.17
CA ASP A 671 3.73 0.82 -0.37
C ASP A 671 3.00 0.24 0.86
N ASP A 672 2.96 0.97 1.97
CA ASP A 672 2.30 0.51 3.19
C ASP A 672 0.76 0.62 3.09
N LYS A 673 0.10 -0.53 2.90
CA LYS A 673 -1.36 -0.63 2.78
C LYS A 673 -2.15 -0.17 4.00
N LYS A 674 -1.50 0.05 5.15
CA LYS A 674 -2.16 0.56 6.37
C LYS A 674 -2.44 2.06 6.27
N ILE A 675 -1.63 2.79 5.49
CA ILE A 675 -1.71 4.25 5.37
C ILE A 675 -2.98 4.64 4.61
N ARG A 676 -3.73 5.60 5.19
CA ARG A 676 -4.96 6.16 4.62
C ARG A 676 -4.83 7.63 4.27
N TYR A 677 -3.97 8.34 4.99
CA TYR A 677 -3.76 9.77 4.81
C TYR A 677 -2.28 10.11 4.86
N VAL A 678 -1.89 11.07 4.05
CA VAL A 678 -0.61 11.78 4.11
C VAL A 678 -0.90 13.17 4.65
N ILE A 679 -0.18 13.58 5.68
CA ILE A 679 -0.35 14.87 6.35
C ILE A 679 0.94 15.66 6.14
N VAL A 680 0.82 16.88 5.66
CA VAL A 680 1.96 17.80 5.52
C VAL A 680 1.83 18.90 6.56
N ARG A 681 2.88 19.08 7.34
CA ARG A 681 2.96 20.11 8.36
C ARG A 681 4.13 21.06 8.11
N HIS A 682 3.81 22.33 7.93
CA HIS A 682 4.77 23.43 7.93
C HIS A 682 4.65 24.17 9.27
N GLU A 683 5.76 24.50 9.89
CA GLU A 683 5.75 25.21 11.18
C GLU A 683 5.12 26.61 11.07
N GLN A 684 5.35 27.26 9.93
CA GLN A 684 4.87 28.60 9.62
C GLN A 684 3.36 28.67 9.38
N LEU A 685 2.71 27.51 9.09
CA LEU A 685 1.27 27.45 8.88
C LEU A 685 0.55 26.98 10.15
N ARG A 686 -0.59 27.61 10.44
CA ARG A 686 -1.39 27.29 11.62
C ARG A 686 -1.97 25.88 11.57
N GLU A 687 -2.40 25.44 10.39
CA GLU A 687 -3.07 24.16 10.19
C GLU A 687 -2.20 23.19 9.38
N GLU A 688 -2.40 21.91 9.64
CA GLU A 688 -1.84 20.84 8.83
C GLU A 688 -2.71 20.53 7.62
N GLU A 689 -2.13 20.19 6.49
CA GLU A 689 -2.84 19.78 5.29
C GLU A 689 -2.93 18.24 5.22
N ILE A 690 -4.14 17.71 5.03
CA ILE A 690 -4.42 16.26 5.03
C ILE A 690 -4.84 15.82 3.64
N TYR A 691 -4.15 14.82 3.10
CA TYR A 691 -4.38 14.27 1.76
C TYR A 691 -4.74 12.78 1.84
N PRO A 692 -5.78 12.32 1.13
CA PRO A 692 -6.10 10.89 1.06
C PRO A 692 -4.99 10.15 0.31
N CYS A 693 -4.59 8.97 0.84
CA CYS A 693 -3.67 8.06 0.20
C CYS A 693 -4.49 6.90 -0.40
N ILE A 694 -4.62 6.88 -1.73
CA ILE A 694 -5.43 5.90 -2.47
C ILE A 694 -4.49 4.99 -3.24
N GLN A 695 -4.54 3.69 -2.97
CA GLN A 695 -3.63 2.70 -3.58
C GLN A 695 -2.13 3.07 -3.43
N GLY A 696 -1.77 3.64 -2.27
CA GLY A 696 -0.40 4.06 -2.00
C GLY A 696 0.00 5.42 -2.60
N VAL A 697 -0.88 6.11 -3.31
CA VAL A 697 -0.58 7.39 -3.95
C VAL A 697 -1.33 8.53 -3.28
N ALA A 698 -0.62 9.62 -3.00
CA ALA A 698 -1.17 10.88 -2.55
C ALA A 698 -0.56 12.06 -3.32
N TYR A 699 -1.26 13.19 -3.34
CA TYR A 699 -0.83 14.41 -4.05
C TYR A 699 -0.71 15.59 -3.08
N PRO A 700 0.25 15.55 -2.13
CA PRO A 700 0.45 16.62 -1.17
C PRO A 700 1.08 17.86 -1.80
N ARG A 701 0.77 19.02 -1.23
CA ARG A 701 1.46 20.27 -1.51
C ARG A 701 2.57 20.47 -0.49
N ILE A 702 3.78 20.72 -0.96
CA ILE A 702 4.96 20.92 -0.14
C ILE A 702 5.61 22.22 -0.58
N TYR A 703 5.63 23.20 0.32
CA TYR A 703 6.05 24.55 0.01
C TYR A 703 7.51 24.82 0.37
N THR A 704 8.04 24.12 1.38
CA THR A 704 9.37 24.37 1.97
C THR A 704 10.11 23.04 2.23
N ASP A 705 11.43 23.09 2.29
CA ASP A 705 12.27 21.90 2.53
C ASP A 705 12.19 21.39 3.98
N ASP A 706 11.76 22.24 4.91
CA ASP A 706 11.59 21.91 6.33
C ASP A 706 10.19 21.33 6.64
N ALA A 707 9.34 21.16 5.65
CA ALA A 707 8.03 20.51 5.80
C ALA A 707 8.17 19.09 6.34
N VAL A 708 7.32 18.75 7.30
CA VAL A 708 7.24 17.40 7.86
C VAL A 708 6.10 16.65 7.22
N ILE A 709 6.42 15.46 6.68
CA ILE A 709 5.44 14.54 6.12
C ILE A 709 5.13 13.48 7.18
N LEU A 710 3.86 13.39 7.56
CA LEU A 710 3.36 12.36 8.47
C LEU A 710 2.39 11.45 7.70
N PHE A 711 2.41 10.18 8.06
CA PHE A 711 1.51 9.17 7.53
C PHE A 711 0.50 8.78 8.61
N GLN A 712 -0.77 8.64 8.27
CA GLN A 712 -1.81 8.28 9.22
C GLN A 712 -2.57 7.04 8.76
N ASP A 713 -2.73 6.07 9.67
CA ASP A 713 -3.51 4.86 9.43
C ASP A 713 -5.02 5.07 9.71
N GLY A 714 -5.81 4.02 9.47
CA GLY A 714 -7.25 4.03 9.75
C GLY A 714 -7.63 4.12 11.25
N LYS A 715 -6.66 3.95 12.15
CA LYS A 715 -6.82 4.07 13.62
C LYS A 715 -6.28 5.42 14.15
N GLN A 716 -6.05 6.38 13.29
CA GLN A 716 -5.50 7.71 13.59
C GLN A 716 -4.09 7.72 14.19
N ARG A 717 -3.34 6.61 14.14
CA ARG A 717 -1.93 6.57 14.55
C ARG A 717 -1.07 7.23 13.48
N ARG A 718 -0.07 7.99 13.91
CA ARG A 718 0.82 8.76 13.03
C ARG A 718 2.22 8.17 13.01
N TYR A 719 2.82 8.19 11.83
CA TYR A 719 4.14 7.65 11.54
C TYR A 719 4.94 8.67 10.73
N VAL A 720 6.25 8.67 10.89
CA VAL A 720 7.18 9.55 10.14
C VAL A 720 8.31 8.73 9.55
N SER A 721 9.08 8.05 10.41
CA SER A 721 10.30 7.31 10.06
C SER A 721 10.07 5.85 9.73
N THR A 722 8.86 5.32 9.99
CA THR A 722 8.50 3.91 9.76
C THR A 722 7.89 3.62 8.40
N VAL A 723 7.63 4.66 7.61
CA VAL A 723 7.00 4.53 6.27
C VAL A 723 7.99 4.96 5.21
N ASP A 724 8.39 4.00 4.39
CA ASP A 724 9.18 4.30 3.19
C ASP A 724 8.29 4.91 2.12
N TYR A 725 8.76 5.98 1.52
CA TYR A 725 8.03 6.67 0.46
C TYR A 725 8.96 7.26 -0.60
N ASN A 726 8.39 7.46 -1.78
CA ASN A 726 9.04 8.17 -2.87
C ASN A 726 8.21 9.41 -3.21
N ILE A 727 8.88 10.52 -3.49
CA ILE A 727 8.24 11.79 -3.80
C ILE A 727 8.80 12.37 -5.10
N LYS A 728 7.90 12.90 -5.95
CA LYS A 728 8.25 13.51 -7.22
C LYS A 728 7.47 14.80 -7.42
N LYS A 729 8.17 15.88 -7.80
CA LYS A 729 7.54 17.14 -8.22
C LYS A 729 6.74 16.94 -9.52
N LEU A 730 5.57 17.54 -9.59
CA LEU A 730 4.70 17.47 -10.77
C LEU A 730 4.86 18.68 -11.69
N PHE A 731 5.45 19.76 -11.19
CA PHE A 731 5.66 21.00 -11.93
C PHE A 731 7.11 21.49 -11.82
N ASP A 732 7.54 22.28 -12.79
CA ASP A 732 8.74 23.10 -12.65
C ASP A 732 8.39 24.35 -11.81
N GLU A 733 8.67 24.24 -10.51
CA GLU A 733 8.31 25.26 -9.52
C GLU A 733 8.99 26.60 -9.82
N ARG A 734 10.27 26.59 -10.26
CA ARG A 734 11.04 27.82 -10.51
C ARG A 734 10.45 28.63 -11.65
N GLU A 735 10.29 28.00 -12.82
CA GLU A 735 9.77 28.67 -14.02
C GLU A 735 8.36 29.21 -13.80
N LEU A 736 7.49 28.42 -13.16
CA LEU A 736 6.09 28.77 -13.01
C LEU A 736 5.83 29.77 -11.88
N THR A 737 6.65 29.78 -10.81
CA THR A 737 6.56 30.77 -9.73
C THR A 737 6.78 32.18 -10.26
N ASP A 738 7.80 32.39 -11.09
CA ASP A 738 8.08 33.70 -11.70
C ASP A 738 6.87 34.24 -12.51
N LYS A 739 6.17 33.37 -13.22
CA LYS A 739 5.01 33.73 -14.03
C LYS A 739 3.78 34.09 -13.17
N VAL A 740 3.61 33.43 -12.04
CA VAL A 740 2.49 33.69 -11.10
C VAL A 740 2.73 34.96 -10.32
N LEU A 741 3.97 35.22 -9.88
CA LEU A 741 4.31 36.41 -9.09
C LEU A 741 4.01 37.73 -9.83
N GLY A 742 4.03 37.74 -11.16
CA GLY A 742 3.64 38.90 -11.98
C GLY A 742 2.18 39.35 -11.79
N PHE A 743 1.31 38.50 -11.19
CA PHE A 743 -0.11 38.81 -10.96
C PHE A 743 -0.45 39.20 -9.53
N HIS A 744 0.53 39.34 -8.64
CA HIS A 744 0.35 39.71 -7.22
C HIS A 744 -0.65 38.82 -6.46
N ILE A 745 -0.56 37.50 -6.64
CA ILE A 745 -1.49 36.53 -6.05
C ILE A 745 -1.20 36.32 -4.56
N GLU A 746 -2.22 36.49 -3.73
CA GLU A 746 -2.21 36.20 -2.30
C GLU A 746 -2.57 34.72 -2.05
N GLU A 747 -1.57 33.85 -2.17
CA GLU A 747 -1.70 32.40 -1.85
C GLU A 747 -0.68 32.03 -0.78
N PRO A 748 -1.10 31.51 0.39
CA PRO A 748 -0.20 31.24 1.52
C PRO A 748 0.98 30.34 1.17
N GLY A 749 0.75 29.29 0.37
CA GLY A 749 1.80 28.38 -0.07
C GLY A 749 2.86 29.05 -0.96
N LEU A 750 2.43 29.94 -1.84
CA LEU A 750 3.35 30.72 -2.68
C LEU A 750 4.21 31.66 -1.83
N VAL A 751 3.60 32.35 -0.87
CA VAL A 751 4.32 33.24 0.07
C VAL A 751 5.35 32.46 0.87
N LEU A 752 4.97 31.31 1.40
CA LEU A 752 5.84 30.48 2.20
C LEU A 752 7.03 29.97 1.39
N HIS A 753 6.78 29.45 0.18
CA HIS A 753 7.83 29.02 -0.73
C HIS A 753 8.81 30.14 -1.06
N CYS A 754 8.30 31.32 -1.38
CA CYS A 754 9.14 32.48 -1.72
C CYS A 754 9.95 32.99 -0.53
N SER A 755 9.48 32.80 0.72
CA SER A 755 10.20 33.26 1.92
C SER A 755 11.52 32.50 2.15
N GLU A 756 11.63 31.28 1.66
CA GLU A 756 12.87 30.46 1.76
C GLU A 756 13.83 30.68 0.57
N HIS A 757 13.30 31.05 -0.58
CA HIS A 757 14.08 31.21 -1.81
C HIS A 757 14.38 32.70 -2.05
N THR A 758 15.51 33.17 -1.56
CA THR A 758 15.96 34.58 -1.61
C THR A 758 16.29 35.12 -3.01
N GLU A 759 16.10 34.36 -4.08
CA GLU A 759 16.33 34.77 -5.48
C GLU A 759 15.14 35.53 -6.12
N LEU A 760 14.23 36.09 -5.30
CA LEU A 760 13.12 36.88 -5.80
C LEU A 760 13.59 38.22 -6.41
N LYS A 761 13.09 38.52 -7.61
CA LYS A 761 13.36 39.80 -8.26
C LYS A 761 12.83 40.96 -7.41
N PRO A 762 13.53 42.11 -7.36
CA PRO A 762 13.14 43.28 -6.55
C PRO A 762 11.70 43.77 -6.80
N GLU A 763 11.17 43.57 -8.00
CA GLU A 763 9.83 43.94 -8.42
C GLU A 763 8.73 43.18 -7.67
N ASN A 764 9.02 41.97 -7.21
CA ASN A 764 8.08 41.10 -6.47
C ASN A 764 8.17 41.29 -4.95
N LEU A 765 9.19 42.02 -4.47
CA LEU A 765 9.43 42.20 -3.03
C LEU A 765 8.31 42.99 -2.34
N GLN A 766 7.66 43.92 -3.05
CA GLN A 766 6.53 44.72 -2.50
C GLN A 766 5.28 43.86 -2.27
N ALA A 767 4.97 42.93 -3.19
CA ALA A 767 3.88 41.98 -3.02
C ALA A 767 4.17 41.04 -1.82
N PHE A 768 5.39 40.57 -1.72
CA PHE A 768 5.87 39.75 -0.60
C PHE A 768 5.80 40.46 0.74
N GLN A 769 6.24 41.71 0.82
CA GLN A 769 6.16 42.52 2.04
C GLN A 769 4.71 42.79 2.50
N ARG A 770 3.77 43.01 1.57
CA ARG A 770 2.36 43.12 1.91
C ARG A 770 1.77 41.82 2.45
N LEU A 771 2.13 40.66 1.89
CA LEU A 771 1.68 39.35 2.34
C LEU A 771 2.26 38.98 3.72
N SER A 772 3.54 39.26 3.95
CA SER A 772 4.17 39.03 5.26
C SER A 772 3.57 39.93 6.36
N LEU A 773 3.15 41.15 6.03
CA LEU A 773 2.47 42.07 6.96
C LEU A 773 1.02 41.66 7.29
N ILE A 774 0.31 41.01 6.37
CA ILE A 774 -1.03 40.46 6.62
C ILE A 774 -0.98 39.30 7.60
N HIS A 775 0.04 38.42 7.52
CA HIS A 775 0.20 37.34 8.50
C HIS A 775 0.68 37.78 9.87
N ILE A 776 1.33 38.94 9.99
CA ILE A 776 1.76 39.53 11.27
C ILE A 776 0.64 40.36 11.93
N SER A 777 -0.32 40.84 11.17
CA SER A 777 -1.38 41.75 11.66
C SER A 777 -2.70 41.07 12.06
N GLU A 778 -2.86 39.74 11.93
CA GLU A 778 -4.06 39.01 12.36
C GLU A 778 -3.84 38.02 13.51
N PRO A 779 -3.39 38.40 14.70
CA PRO A 779 -3.58 37.54 15.87
C PRO A 779 -4.67 38.03 16.83
N THR A 780 -5.50 39.03 16.51
CA THR A 780 -6.47 39.52 17.49
C THR A 780 -7.77 40.01 16.85
N ARG A 781 -8.57 39.09 16.36
CA ARG A 781 -10.05 39.28 16.30
C ARG A 781 -10.70 37.92 16.09
N HIS A 782 -10.94 37.22 17.21
CA HIS A 782 -12.17 36.49 17.54
C HIS A 782 -11.96 35.78 18.88
N LEU A 783 -12.59 36.37 19.88
CA LEU A 783 -13.08 35.70 21.07
C LEU A 783 -14.15 34.70 20.69
#